data_e166ed3eff715edf8ac0d23b554f3495
#
_entry.id   e166ed3eff715edf8ac0d23b554f3495
#
_cell.length_a   1.000
_cell.length_b   1.000
_cell.length_c   1.000
_cell.angle_alpha   90.00
_cell.angle_beta   90.00
_cell.angle_gamma   90.00
#
_symmetry.space_group_name_H-M   'P 1'
#
loop_
_entity.id
_entity.type
_entity.pdbx_description
1 polymer ?
#
loop_
_entity_poly.entity_id
_entity_poly.type
_entity_poly.pdbx_seq_one_letter_code
_entity_poly.pdbx_strand_id
1 'polypeptide(L)'
;MKILVQSQKGGSYKLLFYDGRHVLGAGFVELTETPRGPRATKYRLKWGGKKEYRHTPSKELITRLREADVRLVKPDPQFETFLGDFQIKTGFVDACRMCLLDERFTQLNEENSVTFGKGEKICLECGKRELRREVSHIGRLGLEGYAHLENLLITFRNLDRVLATLQPDKLTMKAALYDRLEPHPLMTTAAIGELPLPRQFVEASGVSQLMPAQQLAVEAGLLHGKDLLVVAATASGKTFIGEMAGIKNYLEGRGRMLFLVPLVALANQKYERFTARYGKFAKTGLLTGVSRLNLPETRKIGDRNPQSPIIVGTYEGVDNMIRCGQKMANIATVVIDEVQMLEDADRGHRLDGMIARLKYLAPQAQFLYLSATIGSPKTLAKKLNCSLVQYAERPVGLERYLLFIERKQKIPTIKQMTTEEYKRTSSKGFRGQTIIFTNARARCHTIADALGMRAAAYHAGLTSQERRDVETKFLGGKLMAVVTTAALGAGVDFPASQVIFDALAMGRDWLSVQEFNQMAGRAGRPDFHDLGRVVLLAEPGGSYSRENPFTEEQVAMRLLKGEMEEVAPEHDFEKSSEEYVANAVACNGEEADLNRINDMMVGSVEPVLPELIAHRLVEKQGSRLVMSPLAKVMAEHFIGMERLLEILRLTKFMDDPVDVIAELESEDVHKEKKPEKKRGPGGDRKPGERLREPEKRGRESSEKPKHVQSAGRHQPIMSQQGTKKKGRGRR
;
A
#
# COMPACT_ATOMS: atom_id res chain seq x y z
N MET A 1 -25.23 -47.43 20.12
CA MET A 1 -23.79 -47.57 19.82
C MET A 1 -23.64 -47.84 18.33
N LYS A 2 -22.63 -47.20 17.70
CA LYS A 2 -22.30 -47.44 16.28
C LYS A 2 -20.89 -47.99 16.18
N ILE A 3 -20.63 -48.82 15.15
CA ILE A 3 -19.29 -49.38 14.90
C ILE A 3 -18.88 -49.00 13.50
N LEU A 4 -17.73 -48.30 13.44
CA LEU A 4 -17.10 -47.98 12.16
C LEU A 4 -16.02 -48.99 11.86
N VAL A 5 -16.01 -49.50 10.64
CA VAL A 5 -15.05 -50.48 10.16
C VAL A 5 -14.19 -49.88 9.07
N GLN A 6 -12.88 -49.94 9.27
CA GLN A 6 -11.88 -49.48 8.31
C GLN A 6 -10.98 -50.64 7.92
N SER A 7 -10.98 -50.99 6.63
CA SER A 7 -10.08 -51.99 6.05
C SER A 7 -8.62 -51.47 6.13
N GLN A 8 -7.70 -52.39 6.47
CA GLN A 8 -6.26 -52.18 6.51
C GLN A 8 -5.56 -53.20 5.58
N LYS A 9 -4.27 -53.02 5.37
CA LYS A 9 -3.52 -53.98 4.54
C LYS A 9 -3.51 -55.37 5.21
N GLY A 10 -3.61 -56.46 4.39
CA GLY A 10 -3.45 -57.81 4.85
C GLY A 10 -4.67 -58.46 5.53
N GLY A 11 -5.87 -58.11 5.16
CA GLY A 11 -7.10 -58.69 5.75
C GLY A 11 -7.35 -58.32 7.20
N SER A 12 -6.75 -57.22 7.67
CA SER A 12 -6.97 -56.67 8.99
C SER A 12 -7.92 -55.47 8.93
N TYR A 13 -8.78 -55.33 9.92
CA TYR A 13 -9.82 -54.30 10.00
C TYR A 13 -9.74 -53.60 11.34
N LYS A 14 -9.71 -52.27 11.32
CA LYS A 14 -9.83 -51.45 12.52
C LYS A 14 -11.28 -51.16 12.80
N LEU A 15 -11.72 -51.38 14.03
CA LEU A 15 -13.06 -51.12 14.51
C LEU A 15 -13.01 -49.92 15.47
N LEU A 16 -13.91 -48.93 15.26
CA LEU A 16 -14.13 -47.84 16.22
C LEU A 16 -15.57 -47.92 16.73
N PHE A 17 -15.71 -48.01 18.05
CA PHE A 17 -16.99 -48.01 18.74
C PHE A 17 -17.29 -46.57 19.17
N TYR A 18 -18.40 -46.01 18.72
CA TYR A 18 -18.71 -44.62 18.98
C TYR A 18 -20.19 -44.38 19.30
N ASP A 19 -20.47 -43.27 19.97
CA ASP A 19 -21.80 -42.74 20.20
C ASP A 19 -21.80 -41.24 20.00
N GLY A 20 -22.61 -40.76 19.07
CA GLY A 20 -22.52 -39.40 18.58
C GLY A 20 -21.13 -39.09 18.05
N ARG A 21 -20.40 -38.20 18.72
CA ARG A 21 -19.01 -37.83 18.39
C ARG A 21 -17.96 -38.48 19.30
N HIS A 22 -18.38 -39.21 20.33
CA HIS A 22 -17.47 -39.77 21.33
C HIS A 22 -17.09 -41.20 20.98
N VAL A 23 -15.77 -41.45 20.94
CA VAL A 23 -15.24 -42.81 20.78
C VAL A 23 -15.23 -43.52 22.14
N LEU A 24 -15.95 -44.61 22.20
CA LEU A 24 -16.09 -45.43 23.40
C LEU A 24 -14.99 -46.48 23.51
N GLY A 25 -14.48 -46.92 22.37
CA GLY A 25 -13.45 -47.95 22.30
C GLY A 25 -12.92 -48.14 20.86
N ALA A 26 -11.89 -48.93 20.74
CA ALA A 26 -11.26 -49.29 19.46
C ALA A 26 -10.90 -50.79 19.45
N GLY A 27 -10.84 -51.37 18.27
CA GLY A 27 -10.48 -52.76 18.09
C GLY A 27 -9.82 -53.08 16.77
N PHE A 28 -9.27 -54.28 16.70
CA PHE A 28 -8.76 -54.89 15.46
C PHE A 28 -9.32 -56.29 15.29
N VAL A 29 -9.70 -56.62 14.07
CA VAL A 29 -10.08 -57.96 13.68
C VAL A 29 -9.30 -58.36 12.43
N GLU A 30 -8.79 -59.58 12.41
CA GLU A 30 -8.16 -60.17 11.24
C GLU A 30 -9.11 -61.24 10.65
N LEU A 31 -9.41 -61.13 9.38
CA LEU A 31 -10.18 -62.14 8.63
C LEU A 31 -9.23 -62.97 7.80
N THR A 32 -9.50 -64.28 7.79
CA THR A 32 -8.79 -65.24 6.96
C THR A 32 -9.79 -65.98 6.04
N GLU A 33 -9.51 -66.07 4.78
CA GLU A 33 -10.34 -66.84 3.85
C GLU A 33 -10.27 -68.33 4.17
N THR A 34 -11.42 -68.95 4.25
CA THR A 34 -11.55 -70.39 4.42
C THR A 34 -12.48 -70.96 3.30
N PRO A 35 -12.47 -72.27 3.05
CA PRO A 35 -13.38 -72.90 2.05
C PRO A 35 -14.88 -72.67 2.33
N ARG A 36 -15.22 -72.19 3.53
CA ARG A 36 -16.60 -71.84 3.96
C ARG A 36 -16.81 -70.31 4.11
N GLY A 37 -15.97 -69.51 3.46
CA GLY A 37 -16.01 -68.05 3.52
C GLY A 37 -15.03 -67.41 4.54
N PRO A 38 -15.00 -66.07 4.64
CA PRO A 38 -14.09 -65.33 5.51
C PRO A 38 -14.44 -65.58 6.97
N ARG A 39 -13.42 -65.90 7.77
CA ARG A 39 -13.58 -66.10 9.23
C ARG A 39 -12.63 -65.21 10.02
N ALA A 40 -13.13 -64.69 11.09
CA ALA A 40 -12.33 -63.87 12.04
C ALA A 40 -11.41 -64.77 12.86
N THR A 41 -10.11 -64.52 12.83
CA THR A 41 -9.08 -65.31 13.48
C THR A 41 -8.48 -64.65 14.69
N LYS A 42 -8.40 -63.35 14.72
CA LYS A 42 -7.85 -62.55 15.85
C LYS A 42 -8.70 -61.30 16.11
N TYR A 43 -9.02 -61.07 17.39
CA TYR A 43 -9.70 -59.85 17.81
C TYR A 43 -9.01 -59.27 19.02
N ARG A 44 -8.88 -57.98 19.03
CA ARG A 44 -8.33 -57.23 20.14
C ARG A 44 -9.19 -55.96 20.34
N LEU A 45 -9.70 -55.76 21.52
CA LEU A 45 -10.53 -54.61 21.86
C LEU A 45 -9.93 -53.85 23.05
N LYS A 46 -10.11 -52.51 23.05
CA LYS A 46 -9.83 -51.63 24.20
C LYS A 46 -11.05 -50.72 24.41
N TRP A 47 -11.35 -50.43 25.67
CA TRP A 47 -12.49 -49.63 26.11
C TRP A 47 -12.08 -48.57 27.12
N GLY A 48 -12.84 -47.49 27.18
CA GLY A 48 -12.76 -46.51 28.28
C GLY A 48 -11.40 -45.86 28.46
N GLY A 49 -10.71 -45.48 27.38
CA GLY A 49 -9.43 -44.78 27.43
C GLY A 49 -8.24 -45.65 27.87
N LYS A 50 -8.39 -46.98 28.02
CA LYS A 50 -7.27 -47.88 28.28
C LYS A 50 -6.31 -47.88 27.11
N LYS A 51 -5.00 -47.90 27.38
CA LYS A 51 -3.96 -47.91 26.35
C LYS A 51 -3.76 -49.28 25.69
N GLU A 52 -4.08 -50.36 26.37
CA GLU A 52 -3.79 -51.72 25.93
C GLU A 52 -5.00 -52.39 25.27
N TYR A 53 -4.74 -53.09 24.15
CA TYR A 53 -5.67 -53.92 23.46
C TYR A 53 -5.67 -55.32 24.10
N ARG A 54 -6.86 -55.83 24.53
CA ARG A 54 -7.02 -57.17 25.10
C ARG A 54 -7.63 -58.11 24.06
N HIS A 55 -7.18 -59.35 24.05
CA HIS A 55 -7.79 -60.40 23.25
C HIS A 55 -9.24 -60.61 23.69
N THR A 56 -10.15 -60.69 22.73
CA THR A 56 -11.58 -60.82 22.96
C THR A 56 -12.10 -62.04 22.28
N PRO A 57 -12.98 -62.85 22.92
CA PRO A 57 -13.61 -64.00 22.29
C PRO A 57 -14.50 -63.65 21.11
N SER A 58 -14.53 -64.48 20.04
CA SER A 58 -15.32 -64.25 18.82
C SER A 58 -16.80 -64.03 19.09
N LYS A 59 -17.35 -64.75 20.03
CA LYS A 59 -18.75 -64.62 20.44
C LYS A 59 -19.12 -63.22 20.94
N GLU A 60 -18.26 -62.62 21.69
CA GLU A 60 -18.45 -61.26 22.21
C GLU A 60 -18.41 -60.19 21.10
N LEU A 61 -17.47 -60.34 20.16
CA LEU A 61 -17.40 -59.45 18.99
C LEU A 61 -18.67 -59.51 18.15
N ILE A 62 -19.14 -60.73 17.80
CA ILE A 62 -20.32 -60.93 16.97
C ILE A 62 -21.58 -60.38 17.66
N THR A 63 -21.71 -60.58 19.00
CA THR A 63 -22.81 -60.04 19.78
C THR A 63 -22.82 -58.51 19.68
N ARG A 64 -21.65 -57.86 19.82
CA ARG A 64 -21.55 -56.41 19.73
C ARG A 64 -21.83 -55.88 18.31
N LEU A 65 -21.39 -56.61 17.28
CA LEU A 65 -21.68 -56.26 15.90
C LEU A 65 -23.17 -56.37 15.55
N ARG A 66 -23.89 -57.32 16.16
CA ARG A 66 -25.37 -57.49 16.02
C ARG A 66 -26.15 -56.37 16.71
N GLU A 67 -25.67 -55.89 17.84
CA GLU A 67 -26.34 -54.86 18.69
C GLU A 67 -26.05 -53.44 18.23
N ALA A 68 -25.13 -53.26 17.26
CA ALA A 68 -24.69 -51.96 16.81
C ALA A 68 -25.08 -51.69 15.33
N ASP A 69 -25.21 -50.41 15.02
CA ASP A 69 -25.27 -49.94 13.62
C ASP A 69 -23.83 -49.97 13.00
N VAL A 70 -23.58 -50.97 12.12
CA VAL A 70 -22.25 -51.19 11.55
C VAL A 70 -22.09 -50.39 10.26
N ARG A 71 -21.09 -49.56 10.20
CA ARG A 71 -20.80 -48.70 9.06
C ARG A 71 -19.38 -48.97 8.52
N LEU A 72 -19.24 -49.14 7.22
CA LEU A 72 -17.94 -49.25 6.56
C LEU A 72 -17.53 -47.89 5.98
N VAL A 73 -16.23 -47.62 6.02
CA VAL A 73 -15.63 -46.40 5.41
C VAL A 73 -15.52 -46.52 3.92
N LYS A 74 -15.32 -47.78 3.43
CA LYS A 74 -15.30 -48.14 2.00
C LYS A 74 -15.96 -49.49 1.79
N PRO A 75 -16.55 -49.75 0.63
CA PRO A 75 -17.01 -51.09 0.28
C PRO A 75 -15.88 -52.12 0.43
N ASP A 76 -16.14 -53.20 1.13
CA ASP A 76 -15.19 -54.30 1.33
C ASP A 76 -15.94 -55.63 1.27
N PRO A 77 -15.91 -56.32 0.08
CA PRO A 77 -16.67 -57.54 -0.13
C PRO A 77 -16.35 -58.66 0.86
N GLN A 78 -15.08 -58.73 1.34
CA GLN A 78 -14.68 -59.76 2.30
C GLN A 78 -15.33 -59.56 3.66
N PHE A 79 -15.34 -58.30 4.12
CA PHE A 79 -15.95 -57.95 5.42
C PHE A 79 -17.48 -57.99 5.34
N GLU A 80 -18.08 -57.63 4.21
CA GLU A 80 -19.51 -57.67 3.96
C GLU A 80 -20.01 -59.12 3.95
N THR A 81 -19.27 -60.03 3.28
CA THR A 81 -19.57 -61.47 3.30
C THR A 81 -19.49 -62.04 4.72
N PHE A 82 -18.43 -61.67 5.46
CA PHE A 82 -18.31 -62.08 6.86
C PHE A 82 -19.50 -61.62 7.73
N LEU A 83 -20.00 -60.41 7.54
CA LEU A 83 -21.15 -59.91 8.29
C LEU A 83 -22.48 -60.56 7.81
N GLY A 84 -22.55 -60.84 6.51
CA GLY A 84 -23.69 -61.54 5.89
C GLY A 84 -23.95 -62.92 6.52
N ASP A 85 -22.89 -63.70 6.83
CA ASP A 85 -22.99 -64.99 7.55
C ASP A 85 -23.67 -64.90 8.91
N PHE A 86 -23.65 -63.70 9.52
CA PHE A 86 -24.30 -63.42 10.80
C PHE A 86 -25.58 -62.61 10.69
N GLN A 87 -26.07 -62.35 9.48
CA GLN A 87 -27.28 -61.55 9.15
C GLN A 87 -27.17 -60.10 9.67
N ILE A 88 -25.98 -59.54 9.69
CA ILE A 88 -25.70 -58.15 10.13
C ILE A 88 -25.75 -57.24 8.94
N LYS A 89 -26.68 -56.27 8.93
CA LYS A 89 -26.78 -55.24 7.90
C LYS A 89 -25.68 -54.19 8.06
N THR A 90 -25.11 -53.78 6.94
CA THR A 90 -24.09 -52.74 6.88
C THR A 90 -24.57 -51.50 6.14
N GLY A 91 -24.03 -50.39 6.49
CA GLY A 91 -24.15 -49.14 5.75
C GLY A 91 -22.78 -48.54 5.45
N PHE A 92 -22.74 -47.46 4.67
CA PHE A 92 -21.52 -46.75 4.36
C PHE A 92 -21.51 -45.38 5.04
N VAL A 93 -20.31 -44.90 5.38
CA VAL A 93 -20.13 -43.56 5.94
C VAL A 93 -18.78 -42.99 5.50
N ASP A 94 -18.80 -41.79 4.94
CA ASP A 94 -17.58 -41.05 4.66
C ASP A 94 -17.02 -40.53 5.98
N ALA A 95 -15.79 -40.90 6.29
CA ALA A 95 -15.12 -40.50 7.56
C ALA A 95 -13.70 -39.95 7.29
N CYS A 96 -13.31 -38.97 8.09
CA CYS A 96 -11.99 -38.38 7.98
C CYS A 96 -10.90 -39.39 8.37
N ARG A 97 -10.05 -39.77 7.38
CA ARG A 97 -8.95 -40.72 7.59
C ARG A 97 -7.99 -40.29 8.70
N MET A 98 -7.64 -38.99 8.76
CA MET A 98 -6.70 -38.48 9.76
C MET A 98 -7.29 -38.57 11.18
N CYS A 99 -8.58 -38.30 11.33
CA CYS A 99 -9.25 -38.49 12.61
C CYS A 99 -9.29 -39.96 13.03
N LEU A 100 -9.49 -40.89 12.07
CA LEU A 100 -9.49 -42.32 12.36
C LEU A 100 -8.12 -42.82 12.83
N LEU A 101 -7.03 -42.27 12.33
CA LEU A 101 -5.67 -42.59 12.82
C LEU A 101 -5.52 -42.18 14.31
N ASP A 102 -6.08 -41.05 14.68
CA ASP A 102 -6.07 -40.51 16.05
C ASP A 102 -7.19 -41.10 16.94
N GLU A 103 -7.84 -42.18 16.48
CA GLU A 103 -8.99 -42.79 17.19
C GLU A 103 -10.14 -41.80 17.48
N ARG A 104 -10.35 -40.86 16.59
CA ARG A 104 -11.47 -39.91 16.61
C ARG A 104 -12.40 -40.18 15.44
N PHE A 105 -13.67 -39.92 15.60
CA PHE A 105 -14.65 -40.03 14.53
C PHE A 105 -15.12 -38.65 14.07
N THR A 106 -15.00 -38.38 12.79
CA THR A 106 -15.58 -37.21 12.14
C THR A 106 -16.17 -37.65 10.82
N GLN A 107 -17.47 -37.57 10.71
CA GLN A 107 -18.20 -37.84 9.45
C GLN A 107 -17.93 -36.69 8.49
N LEU A 108 -17.63 -37.01 7.23
CA LEU A 108 -17.42 -36.06 6.17
C LEU A 108 -18.76 -35.74 5.46
N ASN A 109 -18.91 -34.47 5.13
CA ASN A 109 -19.97 -33.95 4.27
C ASN A 109 -19.36 -32.88 3.33
N GLU A 110 -20.16 -32.32 2.46
CA GLU A 110 -19.69 -31.28 1.52
C GLU A 110 -19.19 -30.00 2.25
N GLU A 111 -19.79 -29.67 3.40
CA GLU A 111 -19.45 -28.46 4.16
C GLU A 111 -18.17 -28.57 4.97
N ASN A 112 -17.80 -29.79 5.41
CA ASN A 112 -16.64 -30.00 6.29
C ASN A 112 -15.48 -30.76 5.65
N SER A 113 -15.59 -31.19 4.38
CA SER A 113 -14.55 -31.95 3.72
C SER A 113 -13.58 -31.08 2.93
N VAL A 114 -12.33 -31.51 2.92
CA VAL A 114 -11.21 -30.90 2.18
C VAL A 114 -10.49 -32.00 1.42
N THR A 115 -10.20 -31.78 0.14
CA THR A 115 -9.41 -32.70 -0.68
C THR A 115 -7.93 -32.56 -0.36
N PHE A 116 -7.22 -33.67 -0.24
CA PHE A 116 -5.78 -33.74 0.07
C PHE A 116 -5.14 -34.91 -0.67
N GLY A 117 -3.94 -34.70 -1.20
CA GLY A 117 -3.21 -35.72 -1.96
C GLY A 117 -3.94 -36.16 -3.22
N LYS A 118 -3.91 -37.47 -3.53
CA LYS A 118 -4.52 -38.05 -4.75
C LYS A 118 -6.06 -38.14 -4.66
N GLY A 119 -6.74 -37.06 -4.19
CA GLY A 119 -8.18 -37.00 -4.10
C GLY A 119 -8.79 -37.59 -2.83
N GLU A 120 -7.96 -37.85 -1.79
CA GLU A 120 -8.47 -38.24 -0.48
C GLU A 120 -9.20 -37.07 0.19
N LYS A 121 -10.27 -37.39 0.92
CA LYS A 121 -11.02 -36.40 1.69
C LYS A 121 -10.65 -36.46 3.18
N ILE A 122 -10.37 -35.33 3.80
CA ILE A 122 -10.16 -35.16 5.23
C ILE A 122 -11.09 -34.06 5.75
N CYS A 123 -11.33 -33.98 7.07
CA CYS A 123 -12.13 -32.91 7.62
C CYS A 123 -11.34 -31.58 7.65
N LEU A 124 -12.04 -30.47 7.66
CA LEU A 124 -11.48 -29.13 7.64
C LEU A 124 -10.45 -28.89 8.76
N GLU A 125 -10.73 -29.38 9.97
CA GLU A 125 -9.81 -29.24 11.10
C GLU A 125 -8.49 -30.02 10.90
N CYS A 126 -8.57 -31.21 10.32
CA CYS A 126 -7.36 -31.93 9.93
C CYS A 126 -6.64 -31.21 8.78
N GLY A 127 -7.38 -30.65 7.83
CA GLY A 127 -6.82 -29.82 6.75
C GLY A 127 -6.07 -28.60 7.29
N LYS A 128 -6.63 -27.89 8.25
CA LYS A 128 -5.95 -26.75 8.91
C LYS A 128 -4.70 -27.20 9.68
N ARG A 129 -4.75 -28.33 10.36
CA ARG A 129 -3.59 -28.88 11.09
C ARG A 129 -2.46 -29.25 10.14
N GLU A 130 -2.76 -29.90 9.01
CA GLU A 130 -1.77 -30.23 7.99
C GLU A 130 -1.22 -28.97 7.31
N LEU A 131 -2.07 -27.99 7.02
CA LEU A 131 -1.65 -26.69 6.50
C LEU A 131 -0.63 -26.03 7.44
N ARG A 132 -0.92 -25.95 8.73
CA ARG A 132 0.01 -25.39 9.72
C ARG A 132 1.31 -26.16 9.80
N ARG A 133 1.26 -27.49 9.70
CA ARG A 133 2.45 -28.34 9.70
C ARG A 133 3.36 -28.05 8.50
N GLU A 134 2.79 -28.04 7.31
CA GLU A 134 3.55 -27.77 6.08
C GLU A 134 4.13 -26.35 6.06
N VAL A 135 3.33 -25.36 6.45
CA VAL A 135 3.78 -23.96 6.52
C VAL A 135 4.89 -23.77 7.56
N SER A 136 4.89 -24.51 8.67
CA SER A 136 5.95 -24.43 9.69
C SER A 136 7.33 -24.85 9.16
N HIS A 137 7.39 -25.63 8.09
CA HIS A 137 8.64 -26.01 7.42
C HIS A 137 9.18 -24.95 6.46
N ILE A 138 8.31 -24.01 6.02
CA ILE A 138 8.67 -23.00 4.99
C ILE A 138 9.25 -21.74 5.63
N GLY A 139 8.89 -21.43 6.87
CA GLY A 139 9.39 -20.24 7.57
C GLY A 139 8.40 -19.65 8.58
N ARG A 140 8.72 -18.46 9.13
CA ARG A 140 7.91 -17.77 10.12
C ARG A 140 6.82 -16.96 9.43
N LEU A 141 5.70 -17.59 9.12
CA LEU A 141 4.50 -16.89 8.66
C LEU A 141 3.79 -16.24 9.86
N GLY A 142 3.42 -14.98 9.78
CA GLY A 142 2.66 -14.28 10.81
C GLY A 142 1.22 -14.80 10.95
N LEU A 143 0.55 -14.46 12.06
CA LEU A 143 -0.81 -14.93 12.36
C LEU A 143 -1.82 -14.61 11.25
N GLU A 144 -1.71 -13.42 10.65
CA GLU A 144 -2.60 -13.00 9.55
C GLU A 144 -2.36 -13.79 8.27
N GLY A 145 -1.11 -14.11 7.95
CA GLY A 145 -0.77 -14.98 6.83
C GLY A 145 -1.36 -16.39 7.00
N TYR A 146 -1.30 -16.96 8.21
CA TYR A 146 -1.97 -18.22 8.53
C TYR A 146 -3.49 -18.12 8.37
N ALA A 147 -4.11 -17.06 8.89
CA ALA A 147 -5.54 -16.84 8.77
C ALA A 147 -5.98 -16.73 7.30
N HIS A 148 -5.18 -16.06 6.47
CA HIS A 148 -5.43 -15.98 5.04
C HIS A 148 -5.39 -17.36 4.37
N LEU A 149 -4.34 -18.17 4.63
CA LEU A 149 -4.25 -19.52 4.08
C LEU A 149 -5.38 -20.44 4.56
N GLU A 150 -5.80 -20.31 5.82
CA GLU A 150 -6.97 -21.03 6.34
C GLU A 150 -8.26 -20.61 5.61
N ASN A 151 -8.44 -19.31 5.32
CA ASN A 151 -9.58 -18.83 4.53
C ASN A 151 -9.54 -19.36 3.09
N LEU A 152 -8.37 -19.40 2.46
CA LEU A 152 -8.20 -20.04 1.16
C LEU A 152 -8.57 -21.53 1.21
N LEU A 153 -8.20 -22.23 2.29
CA LEU A 153 -8.55 -23.64 2.49
C LEU A 153 -10.07 -23.83 2.63
N ILE A 154 -10.74 -22.94 3.35
CA ILE A 154 -12.20 -22.93 3.49
C ILE A 154 -12.86 -22.69 2.13
N THR A 155 -12.32 -21.78 1.34
CA THR A 155 -12.87 -21.38 0.03
C THR A 155 -12.67 -22.47 -1.03
N PHE A 156 -11.43 -22.96 -1.16
CA PHE A 156 -11.09 -23.90 -2.24
C PHE A 156 -11.39 -25.35 -1.91
N ARG A 157 -11.55 -25.69 -0.65
CA ARG A 157 -11.74 -27.09 -0.17
C ARG A 157 -10.69 -28.07 -0.70
N ASN A 158 -9.49 -27.56 -0.98
CA ASN A 158 -8.39 -28.34 -1.55
C ASN A 158 -7.07 -27.87 -0.94
N LEU A 159 -6.46 -28.72 -0.08
CA LEU A 159 -5.23 -28.40 0.63
C LEU A 159 -4.03 -28.32 -0.33
N ASP A 160 -3.93 -29.19 -1.33
CA ASP A 160 -2.84 -29.19 -2.29
C ASP A 160 -2.82 -27.88 -3.09
N ARG A 161 -4.00 -27.38 -3.41
CA ARG A 161 -4.15 -26.10 -4.10
C ARG A 161 -3.67 -24.93 -3.25
N VAL A 162 -3.96 -24.94 -1.95
CA VAL A 162 -3.49 -23.92 -1.00
C VAL A 162 -1.98 -24.03 -0.82
N LEU A 163 -1.44 -25.24 -0.63
CA LEU A 163 0.01 -25.45 -0.50
C LEU A 163 0.77 -25.08 -1.79
N ALA A 164 0.15 -25.21 -2.96
CA ALA A 164 0.74 -24.78 -4.22
C ALA A 164 1.01 -23.26 -4.26
N THR A 165 0.30 -22.45 -3.46
CA THR A 165 0.59 -21.00 -3.35
C THR A 165 1.94 -20.72 -2.67
N LEU A 166 2.47 -21.70 -1.94
CA LEU A 166 3.76 -21.63 -1.24
C LEU A 166 4.91 -22.27 -2.03
N GLN A 167 4.62 -22.90 -3.18
CA GLN A 167 5.59 -23.58 -4.03
C GLN A 167 5.56 -22.98 -5.46
N PRO A 168 6.41 -21.99 -5.75
CA PRO A 168 6.40 -21.22 -7.00
C PRO A 168 6.48 -22.05 -8.27
N ASP A 169 7.24 -23.14 -8.24
CA ASP A 169 7.44 -24.02 -9.41
C ASP A 169 6.17 -24.75 -9.87
N LYS A 170 5.17 -24.83 -9.01
CA LYS A 170 3.89 -25.49 -9.27
C LYS A 170 2.71 -24.51 -9.33
N LEU A 171 2.99 -23.22 -9.37
CA LEU A 171 2.02 -22.14 -9.20
C LEU A 171 1.08 -22.07 -10.42
N THR A 172 -0.17 -22.33 -10.19
CA THR A 172 -1.23 -21.85 -11.09
C THR A 172 -1.74 -20.52 -10.53
N MET A 173 -1.78 -19.46 -11.36
CA MET A 173 -2.26 -18.13 -10.93
C MET A 173 -3.62 -18.19 -10.21
N LYS A 174 -4.50 -19.13 -10.60
CA LYS A 174 -5.80 -19.34 -9.94
C LYS A 174 -5.69 -19.69 -8.46
N ALA A 175 -4.61 -20.36 -8.04
CA ALA A 175 -4.41 -20.75 -6.66
C ALA A 175 -3.97 -19.59 -5.75
N ALA A 176 -3.34 -18.57 -6.33
CA ALA A 176 -2.83 -17.38 -5.63
C ALA A 176 -3.84 -16.21 -5.67
N LEU A 177 -5.01 -16.39 -6.26
CA LEU A 177 -6.05 -15.36 -6.32
C LEU A 177 -6.53 -15.03 -4.90
N TYR A 178 -6.32 -13.77 -4.48
CA TYR A 178 -6.82 -13.26 -3.22
C TYR A 178 -8.30 -12.88 -3.36
N ASP A 179 -8.61 -11.99 -4.30
CA ASP A 179 -9.97 -11.59 -4.62
C ASP A 179 -10.10 -11.09 -6.07
N ARG A 180 -11.32 -10.81 -6.47
CA ARG A 180 -11.65 -10.25 -7.77
C ARG A 180 -12.67 -9.13 -7.59
N LEU A 181 -12.30 -7.96 -8.05
CA LEU A 181 -13.19 -6.83 -8.16
C LEU A 181 -13.87 -6.87 -9.53
N GLU A 182 -15.16 -7.13 -9.54
CA GLU A 182 -15.92 -7.21 -10.79
C GLU A 182 -16.10 -5.82 -11.41
N PRO A 183 -16.11 -5.73 -12.75
CA PRO A 183 -16.44 -4.48 -13.42
C PRO A 183 -17.93 -4.16 -13.20
N HIS A 184 -18.24 -2.95 -12.88
CA HIS A 184 -19.63 -2.50 -12.85
C HIS A 184 -20.06 -2.01 -14.23
N PRO A 185 -21.32 -2.23 -14.65
CA PRO A 185 -21.83 -1.72 -15.90
C PRO A 185 -21.66 -0.20 -15.93
N LEU A 186 -21.18 0.31 -17.07
CA LEU A 186 -21.02 1.74 -17.24
C LEU A 186 -22.38 2.43 -17.09
N MET A 187 -22.44 3.41 -16.22
CA MET A 187 -23.57 4.31 -16.08
C MET A 187 -23.84 5.04 -17.40
N THR A 188 -25.08 5.23 -17.77
CA THR A 188 -25.42 6.07 -18.92
C THR A 188 -25.02 7.51 -18.61
N THR A 189 -24.24 8.10 -19.49
CA THR A 189 -23.70 9.45 -19.29
C THR A 189 -24.09 10.37 -20.44
N ALA A 190 -24.14 11.68 -20.17
CA ALA A 190 -24.51 12.68 -21.16
C ALA A 190 -23.42 12.89 -22.22
N ALA A 191 -23.83 13.27 -23.40
CA ALA A 191 -22.90 13.79 -24.40
C ALA A 191 -22.45 15.20 -23.97
N ILE A 192 -21.15 15.51 -24.15
CA ILE A 192 -20.58 16.79 -23.73
C ILE A 192 -21.24 17.99 -24.44
N GLY A 193 -21.72 17.79 -25.66
CA GLY A 193 -22.42 18.84 -26.44
C GLY A 193 -23.82 19.21 -25.91
N GLU A 194 -24.39 18.39 -25.01
CA GLU A 194 -25.67 18.65 -24.36
C GLU A 194 -25.52 19.50 -23.10
N LEU A 195 -24.29 19.67 -22.62
CA LEU A 195 -24.02 20.42 -21.39
C LEU A 195 -23.91 21.92 -21.67
N PRO A 196 -24.21 22.78 -20.67
CA PRO A 196 -24.05 24.23 -20.78
C PRO A 196 -22.59 24.65 -20.72
N LEU A 197 -21.82 24.21 -21.72
CA LEU A 197 -20.39 24.47 -21.87
C LEU A 197 -20.13 25.34 -23.12
N PRO A 198 -19.17 26.25 -23.07
CA PRO A 198 -18.78 27.05 -24.24
C PRO A 198 -18.37 26.17 -25.42
N ARG A 199 -18.89 26.50 -26.62
CA ARG A 199 -18.62 25.72 -27.83
C ARG A 199 -17.12 25.53 -28.13
N GLN A 200 -16.33 26.58 -27.90
CA GLN A 200 -14.87 26.53 -28.07
C GLN A 200 -14.22 25.46 -27.17
N PHE A 201 -14.73 25.28 -25.94
CA PHE A 201 -14.25 24.23 -25.04
C PHE A 201 -14.65 22.84 -25.53
N VAL A 202 -15.92 22.66 -25.93
CA VAL A 202 -16.44 21.38 -26.41
C VAL A 202 -15.61 20.89 -27.61
N GLU A 203 -15.40 21.75 -28.60
CA GLU A 203 -14.61 21.43 -29.81
C GLU A 203 -13.14 21.14 -29.50
N ALA A 204 -12.51 21.90 -28.60
CA ALA A 204 -11.10 21.70 -28.22
C ALA A 204 -10.89 20.52 -27.30
N SER A 205 -11.89 20.11 -26.53
CA SER A 205 -11.77 19.03 -25.54
C SER A 205 -11.47 17.67 -26.14
N GLY A 206 -11.97 17.39 -27.36
CA GLY A 206 -11.86 16.09 -28.03
C GLY A 206 -12.63 14.98 -27.31
N VAL A 207 -13.53 15.31 -26.39
CA VAL A 207 -14.37 14.38 -25.64
C VAL A 207 -15.77 14.41 -26.21
N SER A 208 -16.37 13.26 -26.49
CA SER A 208 -17.75 13.15 -27.00
C SER A 208 -18.76 12.85 -25.89
N GLN A 209 -18.37 12.06 -24.91
CA GLN A 209 -19.26 11.60 -23.84
C GLN A 209 -18.53 11.65 -22.48
N LEU A 210 -19.27 11.98 -21.42
CA LEU A 210 -18.72 12.03 -20.07
C LEU A 210 -18.38 10.62 -19.57
N MET A 211 -17.42 10.55 -18.65
CA MET A 211 -17.23 9.37 -17.80
C MET A 211 -18.15 9.46 -16.59
N PRO A 212 -18.48 8.31 -15.93
CA PRO A 212 -19.41 8.31 -14.78
C PRO A 212 -19.07 9.30 -13.66
N ALA A 213 -17.79 9.38 -13.25
CA ALA A 213 -17.34 10.35 -12.24
C ALA A 213 -17.54 11.80 -12.67
N GLN A 214 -17.41 12.09 -13.97
CA GLN A 214 -17.62 13.42 -14.55
C GLN A 214 -19.12 13.77 -14.56
N GLN A 215 -19.97 12.80 -14.92
CA GLN A 215 -21.41 12.93 -14.86
C GLN A 215 -21.90 13.28 -13.46
N LEU A 216 -21.47 12.50 -12.45
CA LEU A 216 -21.81 12.73 -11.05
C LEU A 216 -21.34 14.11 -10.57
N ALA A 217 -20.17 14.58 -11.02
CA ALA A 217 -19.67 15.92 -10.68
C ALA A 217 -20.57 17.02 -11.29
N VAL A 218 -21.02 16.84 -12.54
CA VAL A 218 -21.97 17.79 -13.18
C VAL A 218 -23.29 17.82 -12.42
N GLU A 219 -23.85 16.68 -12.08
CA GLU A 219 -25.08 16.55 -11.29
C GLU A 219 -24.95 17.17 -9.89
N ALA A 220 -23.76 17.06 -9.27
CA ALA A 220 -23.48 17.69 -7.97
C ALA A 220 -23.34 19.22 -8.04
N GLY A 221 -23.37 19.81 -9.24
CA GLY A 221 -23.34 21.26 -9.44
C GLY A 221 -22.00 21.84 -9.89
N LEU A 222 -21.12 21.03 -10.50
CA LEU A 222 -19.83 21.46 -11.06
C LEU A 222 -19.98 22.73 -11.93
N LEU A 223 -20.91 22.71 -12.86
CA LEU A 223 -21.12 23.79 -13.82
C LEU A 223 -21.90 24.99 -13.24
N HIS A 224 -22.40 24.88 -12.01
CA HIS A 224 -23.09 25.94 -11.26
C HIS A 224 -22.16 26.59 -10.21
N GLY A 225 -20.87 26.32 -10.24
CA GLY A 225 -19.88 26.94 -9.36
C GLY A 225 -19.80 26.37 -7.94
N LYS A 226 -20.38 25.17 -7.69
CA LYS A 226 -20.27 24.53 -6.36
C LYS A 226 -18.89 23.98 -6.14
N ASP A 227 -18.41 24.10 -4.92
CA ASP A 227 -17.18 23.44 -4.46
C ASP A 227 -17.41 21.94 -4.31
N LEU A 228 -16.49 21.13 -4.85
CA LEU A 228 -16.62 19.67 -4.88
C LEU A 228 -15.34 18.97 -4.40
N LEU A 229 -15.52 17.95 -3.59
CA LEU A 229 -14.52 16.91 -3.37
C LEU A 229 -14.90 15.70 -4.23
N VAL A 230 -14.07 15.39 -5.22
CA VAL A 230 -14.29 14.25 -6.12
C VAL A 230 -13.32 13.13 -5.77
N VAL A 231 -13.84 12.04 -5.25
CA VAL A 231 -13.08 10.82 -4.93
C VAL A 231 -13.45 9.75 -5.95
N ALA A 232 -12.53 9.46 -6.86
CA ALA A 232 -12.78 8.50 -7.91
C ALA A 232 -11.48 7.80 -8.33
N ALA A 233 -11.55 6.51 -8.69
CA ALA A 233 -10.40 5.68 -9.03
C ALA A 233 -9.49 6.33 -10.08
N THR A 234 -8.24 5.90 -10.16
CA THR A 234 -7.31 6.31 -11.22
C THR A 234 -7.92 6.01 -12.59
N ALA A 235 -7.69 6.87 -13.58
CA ALA A 235 -8.24 6.79 -14.93
C ALA A 235 -9.78 7.04 -15.05
N SER A 236 -10.47 7.52 -14.02
CA SER A 236 -11.88 7.95 -14.07
C SER A 236 -12.08 9.33 -14.71
N GLY A 237 -11.03 9.95 -15.24
CA GLY A 237 -11.11 11.25 -15.92
C GLY A 237 -11.25 12.47 -15.00
N LYS A 238 -10.80 12.40 -13.73
CA LYS A 238 -10.86 13.49 -12.74
C LYS A 238 -10.31 14.83 -13.26
N THR A 239 -9.17 14.80 -13.95
CA THR A 239 -8.57 16.03 -14.51
C THR A 239 -9.54 16.82 -15.37
N PHE A 240 -10.37 16.11 -16.17
CA PHE A 240 -11.33 16.75 -17.06
C PHE A 240 -12.46 17.47 -16.31
N ILE A 241 -12.77 17.06 -15.07
CA ILE A 241 -13.70 17.77 -14.19
C ILE A 241 -13.20 19.19 -13.92
N GLY A 242 -11.91 19.32 -13.58
CA GLY A 242 -11.26 20.62 -13.41
C GLY A 242 -11.20 21.42 -14.71
N GLU A 243 -10.91 20.76 -15.86
CA GLU A 243 -10.90 21.40 -17.17
C GLU A 243 -12.29 21.99 -17.52
N MET A 244 -13.39 21.23 -17.31
CA MET A 244 -14.76 21.71 -17.58
C MET A 244 -15.10 22.99 -16.81
N ALA A 245 -14.90 22.99 -15.49
CA ALA A 245 -15.22 24.15 -14.67
C ALA A 245 -14.30 25.34 -14.92
N GLY A 246 -12.97 25.09 -14.95
CA GLY A 246 -11.98 26.16 -15.06
C GLY A 246 -12.01 26.87 -16.39
N ILE A 247 -12.09 26.12 -17.50
CA ILE A 247 -12.15 26.71 -18.84
C ILE A 247 -13.50 27.39 -19.10
N LYS A 248 -14.62 26.79 -18.61
CA LYS A 248 -15.93 27.44 -18.65
C LYS A 248 -15.89 28.79 -17.95
N ASN A 249 -15.45 28.85 -16.69
CA ASN A 249 -15.39 30.08 -15.92
C ASN A 249 -14.49 31.15 -16.60
N TYR A 250 -13.39 30.74 -17.20
CA TYR A 250 -12.52 31.64 -17.96
C TYR A 250 -13.22 32.20 -19.20
N LEU A 251 -13.85 31.36 -20.03
CA LEU A 251 -14.51 31.76 -21.25
C LEU A 251 -15.77 32.61 -20.99
N GLU A 252 -16.39 32.44 -19.83
CA GLU A 252 -17.51 33.30 -19.37
C GLU A 252 -17.02 34.63 -18.74
N GLY A 253 -15.72 34.90 -18.71
CA GLY A 253 -15.12 36.11 -18.18
C GLY A 253 -15.14 36.21 -16.64
N ARG A 254 -15.37 35.10 -15.91
CA ARG A 254 -15.41 35.10 -14.44
C ARG A 254 -14.02 35.20 -13.82
N GLY A 255 -12.96 34.75 -14.55
CA GLY A 255 -11.60 34.80 -14.10
C GLY A 255 -10.77 33.61 -14.56
N ARG A 256 -9.59 33.47 -13.98
CA ARG A 256 -8.56 32.51 -14.38
C ARG A 256 -8.70 31.18 -13.64
N MET A 257 -8.14 30.14 -14.26
CA MET A 257 -8.03 28.80 -13.67
C MET A 257 -6.65 28.57 -13.05
N LEU A 258 -6.59 28.13 -11.82
CA LEU A 258 -5.41 27.65 -11.12
C LEU A 258 -5.51 26.14 -10.95
N PHE A 259 -4.60 25.38 -11.55
CA PHE A 259 -4.54 23.91 -11.48
C PHE A 259 -3.28 23.48 -10.74
N LEU A 260 -3.45 22.89 -9.54
CA LEU A 260 -2.40 22.54 -8.61
C LEU A 260 -2.15 21.05 -8.55
N VAL A 261 -0.89 20.66 -8.58
CA VAL A 261 -0.42 19.27 -8.54
C VAL A 261 0.74 19.10 -7.58
N PRO A 262 0.96 17.89 -7.01
CA PRO A 262 2.01 17.69 -6.00
C PRO A 262 3.44 17.69 -6.55
N LEU A 263 3.66 17.48 -7.84
CA LEU A 263 4.98 17.24 -8.40
C LEU A 263 5.25 18.05 -9.67
N VAL A 264 6.51 18.48 -9.84
CA VAL A 264 6.97 19.23 -11.01
C VAL A 264 6.75 18.47 -12.32
N ALA A 265 6.97 17.15 -12.32
CA ALA A 265 6.74 16.30 -13.51
C ALA A 265 5.28 16.32 -13.95
N LEU A 266 4.34 16.27 -12.99
CA LEU A 266 2.91 16.40 -13.26
C LEU A 266 2.54 17.79 -13.78
N ALA A 267 3.12 18.83 -13.18
CA ALA A 267 2.89 20.20 -13.63
C ALA A 267 3.32 20.39 -15.09
N ASN A 268 4.49 19.87 -15.46
CA ASN A 268 4.98 19.92 -16.84
C ASN A 268 4.05 19.16 -17.80
N GLN A 269 3.63 17.96 -17.46
CA GLN A 269 2.70 17.15 -18.27
C GLN A 269 1.35 17.86 -18.46
N LYS A 270 0.78 18.43 -17.40
CA LYS A 270 -0.49 19.19 -17.48
C LYS A 270 -0.31 20.45 -18.31
N TYR A 271 0.80 21.16 -18.13
CA TYR A 271 1.14 22.35 -18.91
C TYR A 271 1.20 22.04 -20.43
N GLU A 272 1.93 21.00 -20.81
CA GLU A 272 2.04 20.57 -22.22
C GLU A 272 0.66 20.18 -22.78
N ARG A 273 -0.11 19.39 -22.01
CA ARG A 273 -1.46 18.97 -22.40
C ARG A 273 -2.43 20.13 -22.55
N PHE A 274 -2.46 21.07 -21.62
CA PHE A 274 -3.37 22.22 -21.68
C PHE A 274 -2.96 23.18 -22.77
N THR A 275 -1.66 23.40 -22.97
CA THR A 275 -1.14 24.22 -24.07
C THR A 275 -1.51 23.63 -25.43
N ALA A 276 -1.35 22.32 -25.62
CA ALA A 276 -1.71 21.65 -26.87
C ALA A 276 -3.22 21.71 -27.13
N ARG A 277 -4.04 21.55 -26.10
CA ARG A 277 -5.50 21.45 -26.22
C ARG A 277 -6.18 22.83 -26.32
N TYR A 278 -5.79 23.76 -25.45
CA TYR A 278 -6.48 25.04 -25.24
C TYR A 278 -5.68 26.26 -25.69
N GLY A 279 -4.42 26.10 -26.08
CA GLY A 279 -3.50 27.21 -26.40
C GLY A 279 -3.98 28.15 -27.50
N LYS A 280 -4.92 27.75 -28.35
CA LYS A 280 -5.52 28.58 -29.39
C LYS A 280 -6.32 29.77 -28.82
N PHE A 281 -6.92 29.62 -27.60
CA PHE A 281 -7.77 30.65 -27.00
C PHE A 281 -7.44 30.96 -25.52
N ALA A 282 -6.69 30.08 -24.85
CA ALA A 282 -6.30 30.25 -23.46
C ALA A 282 -4.82 29.88 -23.26
N LYS A 283 -3.95 30.87 -23.09
CA LYS A 283 -2.53 30.65 -22.81
C LYS A 283 -2.36 29.99 -21.47
N THR A 284 -1.42 29.07 -21.38
CA THR A 284 -1.08 28.34 -20.12
C THR A 284 0.22 28.87 -19.55
N GLY A 285 0.26 29.19 -18.29
CA GLY A 285 1.45 29.52 -17.51
C GLY A 285 1.85 28.36 -16.60
N LEU A 286 3.15 28.24 -16.27
CA LEU A 286 3.71 27.22 -15.41
C LEU A 286 4.37 27.84 -14.17
N LEU A 287 3.89 27.47 -12.96
CA LEU A 287 4.43 27.91 -11.68
C LEU A 287 4.96 26.72 -10.87
N THR A 288 6.23 26.43 -11.01
CA THR A 288 6.91 25.41 -10.20
C THR A 288 7.94 26.10 -9.30
N GLY A 289 8.29 25.44 -8.18
CA GLY A 289 9.30 25.94 -7.27
C GLY A 289 10.57 26.35 -8.01
N VAL A 290 11.14 27.48 -7.61
CA VAL A 290 12.35 28.01 -8.25
C VAL A 290 13.50 27.09 -7.88
N SER A 291 13.95 26.26 -8.82
CA SER A 291 15.31 25.74 -8.75
C SER A 291 16.26 26.94 -8.83
N ARG A 292 16.80 27.36 -7.67
CA ARG A 292 17.83 28.40 -7.59
C ARG A 292 19.13 28.00 -8.29
N LEU A 293 19.27 26.71 -8.57
CA LEU A 293 20.32 26.17 -9.44
C LEU A 293 19.94 26.47 -10.89
N ASN A 294 20.61 27.44 -11.50
CA ASN A 294 20.52 27.76 -12.93
C ASN A 294 21.07 26.61 -13.78
N LEU A 295 20.43 25.47 -13.74
CA LEU A 295 20.76 24.36 -14.61
C LEU A 295 20.30 24.68 -16.04
N PRO A 296 21.13 24.45 -17.07
CA PRO A 296 20.77 24.72 -18.48
C PRO A 296 19.47 24.05 -18.93
N GLU A 297 19.13 22.92 -18.30
CA GLU A 297 17.91 22.15 -18.57
C GLU A 297 16.61 22.82 -18.08
N THR A 298 16.68 23.71 -17.08
CA THR A 298 15.50 24.40 -16.54
C THR A 298 15.08 25.61 -17.36
N ARG A 299 15.91 26.10 -18.29
CA ARG A 299 15.64 27.29 -19.13
C ARG A 299 14.62 27.09 -20.22
N LYS A 300 14.20 25.87 -20.54
CA LYS A 300 13.32 25.55 -21.69
C LYS A 300 11.87 25.18 -21.31
N ILE A 301 11.49 25.17 -20.04
CA ILE A 301 10.20 24.65 -19.63
C ILE A 301 9.26 25.78 -19.23
N GLY A 302 8.32 26.11 -20.14
CA GLY A 302 7.10 26.82 -19.85
C GLY A 302 7.19 28.34 -19.73
N ASP A 303 6.10 29.01 -20.10
CA ASP A 303 5.88 30.44 -19.86
C ASP A 303 5.59 30.65 -18.35
N ARG A 304 6.51 31.32 -17.65
CA ARG A 304 6.38 31.64 -16.21
C ARG A 304 5.48 32.84 -15.96
N ASN A 305 4.44 33.02 -16.73
CA ASN A 305 3.55 34.13 -16.56
C ASN A 305 2.43 33.83 -15.53
N PRO A 306 2.48 34.40 -14.31
CA PRO A 306 1.44 34.21 -13.31
C PRO A 306 0.10 34.87 -13.68
N GLN A 307 0.03 35.59 -14.77
CA GLN A 307 -1.17 36.26 -15.29
C GLN A 307 -1.85 35.46 -16.40
N SER A 308 -1.37 34.26 -16.74
CA SER A 308 -1.97 33.42 -17.77
C SER A 308 -3.41 33.01 -17.43
N PRO A 309 -4.29 32.85 -18.44
CA PRO A 309 -5.66 32.35 -18.27
C PRO A 309 -5.74 31.01 -17.53
N ILE A 310 -4.84 30.10 -17.87
CA ILE A 310 -4.66 28.82 -17.23
C ILE A 310 -3.29 28.85 -16.53
N ILE A 311 -3.27 28.58 -15.24
CA ILE A 311 -2.04 28.48 -14.46
C ILE A 311 -1.92 27.06 -13.94
N VAL A 312 -0.88 26.34 -14.33
CA VAL A 312 -0.54 25.05 -13.76
C VAL A 312 0.61 25.25 -12.78
N GLY A 313 0.50 24.75 -11.56
CA GLY A 313 1.54 24.93 -10.57
C GLY A 313 1.71 23.72 -9.65
N THR A 314 2.88 23.66 -8.99
CA THR A 314 3.03 22.80 -7.81
C THR A 314 2.52 23.52 -6.58
N TYR A 315 2.11 22.76 -5.56
CA TYR A 315 1.64 23.34 -4.28
C TYR A 315 2.66 24.33 -3.73
N GLU A 316 3.91 23.92 -3.57
CA GLU A 316 4.98 24.74 -3.04
C GLU A 316 5.34 25.92 -3.97
N GLY A 317 5.22 25.74 -5.29
CA GLY A 317 5.51 26.82 -6.23
C GLY A 317 4.52 27.98 -6.13
N VAL A 318 3.24 27.68 -5.96
CA VAL A 318 2.20 28.69 -5.77
C VAL A 318 2.20 29.22 -4.34
N ASP A 319 2.37 28.34 -3.35
CA ASP A 319 2.44 28.76 -1.95
C ASP A 319 3.61 29.70 -1.66
N ASN A 320 4.78 29.43 -2.25
CA ASN A 320 5.93 30.33 -2.13
C ASN A 320 5.61 31.76 -2.64
N MET A 321 4.89 31.89 -3.75
CA MET A 321 4.46 33.20 -4.23
C MET A 321 3.58 33.93 -3.21
N ILE A 322 2.64 33.23 -2.59
CA ILE A 322 1.74 33.77 -1.57
C ILE A 322 2.56 34.17 -0.32
N ARG A 323 3.45 33.31 0.13
CA ARG A 323 4.36 33.54 1.28
C ARG A 323 5.35 34.71 1.06
N CYS A 324 5.68 35.01 -0.20
CA CYS A 324 6.44 36.21 -0.58
C CYS A 324 5.54 37.48 -0.73
N GLY A 325 4.27 37.40 -0.33
CA GLY A 325 3.32 38.53 -0.38
C GLY A 325 2.77 38.85 -1.79
N GLN A 326 2.98 37.99 -2.77
CA GLN A 326 2.44 38.19 -4.11
C GLN A 326 0.96 37.81 -4.17
N LYS A 327 0.13 38.73 -4.64
CA LYS A 327 -1.32 38.50 -4.77
C LYS A 327 -1.65 37.87 -6.11
N MET A 328 -2.43 36.83 -6.10
CA MET A 328 -3.01 36.23 -7.30
C MET A 328 -4.43 36.79 -7.53
N ALA A 329 -4.53 37.79 -8.41
CA ALA A 329 -5.81 38.43 -8.70
C ALA A 329 -6.64 37.64 -9.73
N ASN A 330 -7.97 37.77 -9.64
CA ASN A 330 -8.93 37.28 -10.62
C ASN A 330 -8.88 35.75 -10.87
N ILE A 331 -8.75 34.96 -9.79
CA ILE A 331 -8.89 33.51 -9.85
C ILE A 331 -10.37 33.14 -9.66
N ALA A 332 -10.94 32.43 -10.65
CA ALA A 332 -12.32 31.96 -10.61
C ALA A 332 -12.46 30.47 -10.30
N THR A 333 -11.39 29.69 -10.54
CA THR A 333 -11.42 28.25 -10.27
C THR A 333 -10.06 27.80 -9.75
N VAL A 334 -10.06 27.10 -8.63
CA VAL A 334 -8.89 26.44 -8.06
C VAL A 334 -9.10 24.93 -8.09
N VAL A 335 -8.25 24.22 -8.78
CA VAL A 335 -8.26 22.75 -8.84
C VAL A 335 -7.06 22.22 -8.07
N ILE A 336 -7.30 21.38 -7.08
CA ILE A 336 -6.27 20.73 -6.27
C ILE A 336 -6.31 19.24 -6.57
N ASP A 337 -5.39 18.79 -7.41
CA ASP A 337 -5.26 17.39 -7.82
C ASP A 337 -4.43 16.63 -6.79
N GLU A 338 -4.83 15.41 -6.43
CA GLU A 338 -4.23 14.55 -5.39
C GLU A 338 -4.33 15.17 -3.97
N VAL A 339 -5.52 15.69 -3.62
CA VAL A 339 -5.74 16.37 -2.32
C VAL A 339 -5.50 15.47 -1.09
N GLN A 340 -5.44 14.14 -1.26
CA GLN A 340 -5.03 13.22 -0.21
C GLN A 340 -3.60 13.48 0.31
N MET A 341 -2.79 14.26 -0.39
CA MET A 341 -1.50 14.74 0.13
C MET A 341 -1.62 15.56 1.42
N LEU A 342 -2.83 15.90 1.86
CA LEU A 342 -3.08 16.42 3.22
C LEU A 342 -2.66 15.45 4.32
N GLU A 343 -2.61 14.12 4.02
CA GLU A 343 -2.17 13.07 4.94
C GLU A 343 -0.63 12.93 4.99
N ASP A 344 0.08 13.57 4.08
CA ASP A 344 1.55 13.49 4.03
C ASP A 344 2.17 14.14 5.27
N ALA A 345 2.99 13.38 6.00
CA ALA A 345 3.57 13.82 7.26
C ALA A 345 4.43 15.07 7.12
N ASP A 346 5.14 15.23 5.98
CA ASP A 346 6.11 16.30 5.77
C ASP A 346 5.52 17.49 5.03
N ARG A 347 4.52 17.26 4.16
CA ARG A 347 4.00 18.27 3.22
C ARG A 347 2.52 18.61 3.44
N GLY A 348 1.80 17.79 4.20
CA GLY A 348 0.35 17.93 4.38
C GLY A 348 -0.04 19.25 5.02
N HIS A 349 0.70 19.71 6.03
CA HIS A 349 0.46 20.99 6.69
C HIS A 349 0.60 22.20 5.72
N ARG A 350 1.58 22.16 4.81
CA ARG A 350 1.79 23.20 3.78
C ARG A 350 0.66 23.25 2.77
N LEU A 351 0.17 22.08 2.35
CA LEU A 351 -0.99 22.00 1.48
C LEU A 351 -2.24 22.54 2.17
N ASP A 352 -2.43 22.22 3.44
CA ASP A 352 -3.55 22.68 4.25
C ASP A 352 -3.56 24.20 4.40
N GLY A 353 -2.43 24.77 4.85
CA GLY A 353 -2.27 26.23 4.96
C GLY A 353 -2.40 26.95 3.61
N MET A 354 -1.85 26.38 2.52
CA MET A 354 -2.02 26.94 1.18
C MET A 354 -3.51 26.99 0.75
N ILE A 355 -4.27 25.92 1.01
CA ILE A 355 -5.72 25.89 0.72
C ILE A 355 -6.43 27.01 1.48
N ALA A 356 -6.15 27.15 2.77
CA ALA A 356 -6.75 28.19 3.61
C ALA A 356 -6.41 29.61 3.10
N ARG A 357 -5.15 29.86 2.76
CA ARG A 357 -4.69 31.12 2.16
C ARG A 357 -5.36 31.41 0.82
N LEU A 358 -5.49 30.43 -0.06
CA LEU A 358 -6.16 30.59 -1.34
C LEU A 358 -7.64 30.88 -1.17
N LYS A 359 -8.34 30.23 -0.24
CA LYS A 359 -9.75 30.55 0.10
C LYS A 359 -9.92 31.97 0.59
N TYR A 360 -8.97 32.45 1.39
CA TYR A 360 -8.97 33.83 1.86
C TYR A 360 -8.70 34.84 0.73
N LEU A 361 -7.71 34.56 -0.14
CA LEU A 361 -7.29 35.47 -1.21
C LEU A 361 -8.26 35.47 -2.41
N ALA A 362 -8.98 34.39 -2.65
CA ALA A 362 -9.92 34.22 -3.75
C ALA A 362 -11.28 33.68 -3.24
N PRO A 363 -12.03 34.42 -2.41
CA PRO A 363 -13.23 33.92 -1.75
C PRO A 363 -14.40 33.64 -2.69
N GLN A 364 -14.37 34.13 -3.94
CA GLN A 364 -15.37 33.88 -4.97
C GLN A 364 -14.96 32.76 -5.93
N ALA A 365 -13.77 32.17 -5.77
CA ALA A 365 -13.32 31.08 -6.62
C ALA A 365 -14.04 29.77 -6.25
N GLN A 366 -14.35 28.99 -7.26
CA GLN A 366 -14.81 27.60 -7.11
C GLN A 366 -13.62 26.71 -6.79
N PHE A 367 -13.71 25.93 -5.70
CA PHE A 367 -12.68 24.97 -5.29
C PHE A 367 -13.07 23.54 -5.68
N LEU A 368 -12.18 22.88 -6.40
CA LEU A 368 -12.34 21.48 -6.83
C LEU A 368 -11.17 20.65 -6.27
N TYR A 369 -11.50 19.73 -5.37
CA TYR A 369 -10.56 18.82 -4.75
C TYR A 369 -10.66 17.46 -5.42
N LEU A 370 -9.60 16.98 -6.03
CA LEU A 370 -9.56 15.71 -6.76
C LEU A 370 -8.68 14.71 -6.03
N SER A 371 -9.19 13.49 -5.85
CA SER A 371 -8.45 12.41 -5.20
C SER A 371 -8.74 11.06 -5.86
N ALA A 372 -7.78 10.13 -5.79
CA ALA A 372 -8.00 8.75 -6.18
C ALA A 372 -8.65 7.93 -5.04
N THR A 373 -8.18 8.13 -3.82
CA THR A 373 -8.63 7.38 -2.63
C THR A 373 -8.44 8.23 -1.38
N ILE A 374 -9.39 8.19 -0.46
CA ILE A 374 -9.33 8.88 0.84
C ILE A 374 -10.02 7.99 1.88
N GLY A 375 -9.45 7.87 3.09
CA GLY A 375 -10.01 7.06 4.18
C GLY A 375 -11.37 7.53 4.68
N SER A 376 -11.55 8.83 4.86
CA SER A 376 -12.78 9.43 5.40
C SER A 376 -13.28 10.60 4.53
N PRO A 377 -13.76 10.34 3.29
CA PRO A 377 -14.11 11.41 2.35
C PRO A 377 -15.23 12.32 2.84
N LYS A 378 -16.20 11.81 3.60
CA LYS A 378 -17.29 12.61 4.19
C LYS A 378 -16.77 13.60 5.23
N THR A 379 -15.85 13.18 6.08
CA THR A 379 -15.24 14.05 7.11
C THR A 379 -14.43 15.16 6.45
N LEU A 380 -13.62 14.82 5.45
CA LEU A 380 -12.83 15.81 4.71
C LEU A 380 -13.71 16.78 3.93
N ALA A 381 -14.76 16.32 3.24
CA ALA A 381 -15.70 17.19 2.53
C ALA A 381 -16.37 18.20 3.47
N LYS A 382 -16.74 17.77 4.69
CA LYS A 382 -17.30 18.65 5.72
C LYS A 382 -16.30 19.71 6.17
N LYS A 383 -15.04 19.33 6.44
CA LYS A 383 -13.98 20.25 6.84
C LYS A 383 -13.62 21.25 5.73
N LEU A 384 -13.58 20.78 4.49
CA LEU A 384 -13.36 21.64 3.32
C LEU A 384 -14.60 22.48 2.94
N ASN A 385 -15.74 22.26 3.57
CA ASN A 385 -17.03 22.91 3.28
C ASN A 385 -17.44 22.76 1.80
N CYS A 386 -17.41 21.52 1.27
CA CYS A 386 -17.73 21.22 -0.12
C CYS A 386 -18.64 19.99 -0.26
N SER A 387 -19.27 19.83 -1.42
CA SER A 387 -20.08 18.65 -1.73
C SER A 387 -19.19 17.47 -2.12
N LEU A 388 -19.53 16.26 -1.62
CA LEU A 388 -18.80 15.04 -1.94
C LEU A 388 -19.39 14.36 -3.18
N VAL A 389 -18.53 14.06 -4.14
CA VAL A 389 -18.77 13.16 -5.27
C VAL A 389 -17.89 11.94 -5.11
N GLN A 390 -18.49 10.78 -4.99
CA GLN A 390 -17.75 9.53 -4.80
C GLN A 390 -18.11 8.52 -5.88
N TYR A 391 -17.11 8.00 -6.58
CA TYR A 391 -17.25 6.95 -7.58
C TYR A 391 -16.15 5.91 -7.38
N ALA A 392 -16.52 4.82 -6.70
CA ALA A 392 -15.59 3.74 -6.36
C ALA A 392 -15.53 2.63 -7.41
N GLU A 393 -16.45 2.64 -8.38
CA GLU A 393 -16.60 1.58 -9.37
C GLU A 393 -15.47 1.61 -10.40
N ARG A 394 -15.08 0.43 -10.86
CA ARG A 394 -14.05 0.28 -11.89
C ARG A 394 -14.70 -0.17 -13.20
N PRO A 395 -14.35 0.48 -14.33
CA PRO A 395 -14.83 0.06 -15.65
C PRO A 395 -14.21 -1.25 -16.13
N VAL A 396 -13.09 -1.67 -15.54
CA VAL A 396 -12.34 -2.88 -15.87
C VAL A 396 -12.17 -3.71 -14.59
N GLY A 397 -12.47 -5.01 -14.67
CA GLY A 397 -12.27 -5.93 -13.56
C GLY A 397 -10.81 -5.96 -13.09
N LEU A 398 -10.59 -6.23 -11.81
CA LEU A 398 -9.27 -6.33 -11.22
C LEU A 398 -9.14 -7.61 -10.41
N GLU A 399 -8.18 -8.44 -10.77
CA GLU A 399 -7.79 -9.61 -9.99
C GLU A 399 -6.58 -9.25 -9.13
N ARG A 400 -6.67 -9.50 -7.80
CA ARG A 400 -5.55 -9.32 -6.88
C ARG A 400 -5.04 -10.67 -6.42
N TYR A 401 -3.73 -10.83 -6.45
CA TYR A 401 -3.03 -12.08 -6.15
C TYR A 401 -2.01 -11.84 -5.03
N LEU A 402 -1.92 -12.79 -4.10
CA LEU A 402 -0.92 -12.82 -3.05
C LEU A 402 -0.13 -14.11 -3.12
N LEU A 403 1.19 -14.00 -3.29
CA LEU A 403 2.12 -15.11 -3.33
C LEU A 403 3.10 -15.00 -2.17
N PHE A 404 3.19 -16.05 -1.38
CA PHE A 404 4.25 -16.19 -0.37
C PHE A 404 5.44 -16.89 -1.02
N ILE A 405 6.59 -16.18 -1.14
CA ILE A 405 7.69 -16.60 -1.99
C ILE A 405 9.03 -16.14 -1.41
N GLU A 406 10.02 -17.01 -1.43
CA GLU A 406 11.37 -16.69 -1.00
C GLU A 406 12.03 -15.67 -1.96
N ARG A 407 12.87 -14.80 -1.40
CA ARG A 407 13.55 -13.72 -2.12
C ARG A 407 14.29 -14.18 -3.39
N LYS A 408 14.95 -15.36 -3.33
CA LYS A 408 15.71 -15.91 -4.46
C LYS A 408 14.82 -16.35 -5.63
N GLN A 409 13.55 -16.62 -5.38
CA GLN A 409 12.59 -17.08 -6.38
C GLN A 409 11.73 -15.95 -6.95
N LYS A 410 11.77 -14.73 -6.37
CA LYS A 410 10.98 -13.59 -6.86
C LYS A 410 11.29 -13.28 -8.33
N ILE A 411 12.56 -13.19 -8.73
CA ILE A 411 12.96 -12.87 -10.12
C ILE A 411 12.50 -13.93 -11.14
N PRO A 412 12.75 -15.24 -10.95
CA PRO A 412 12.21 -16.28 -11.83
C PRO A 412 10.68 -16.19 -11.98
N THR A 413 9.97 -15.99 -10.89
CA THR A 413 8.50 -15.87 -10.89
C THR A 413 8.03 -14.62 -11.66
N ILE A 414 8.66 -13.46 -11.42
CA ILE A 414 8.39 -12.23 -12.17
C ILE A 414 8.60 -12.45 -13.68
N LYS A 415 9.69 -13.12 -14.06
CA LYS A 415 9.99 -13.43 -15.46
C LYS A 415 8.92 -14.29 -16.11
N GLN A 416 8.48 -15.34 -15.44
CA GLN A 416 7.41 -16.21 -15.89
C GLN A 416 6.11 -15.42 -16.10
N MET A 417 5.64 -14.72 -15.05
CA MET A 417 4.39 -13.96 -15.07
C MET A 417 4.38 -12.88 -16.15
N THR A 418 5.48 -12.13 -16.27
CA THR A 418 5.61 -11.06 -17.26
C THR A 418 5.59 -11.62 -18.68
N THR A 419 6.26 -12.77 -18.90
CA THR A 419 6.28 -13.43 -20.21
C THR A 419 4.91 -13.99 -20.59
N GLU A 420 4.19 -14.57 -19.64
CA GLU A 420 2.83 -15.09 -19.85
C GLU A 420 1.84 -13.95 -20.14
N GLU A 421 1.95 -12.84 -19.40
CA GLU A 421 1.09 -11.68 -19.62
C GLU A 421 1.34 -11.05 -20.99
N TYR A 422 2.59 -10.93 -21.43
CA TYR A 422 2.92 -10.37 -22.76
C TYR A 422 2.43 -11.18 -23.94
N LYS A 423 2.14 -12.48 -23.74
CA LYS A 423 1.51 -13.36 -24.77
C LYS A 423 0.01 -13.09 -24.92
N ARG A 424 -0.62 -12.47 -23.94
CA ARG A 424 -2.05 -12.15 -23.95
C ARG A 424 -2.29 -10.91 -24.79
N THR A 425 -3.41 -10.89 -25.48
CA THR A 425 -3.89 -9.73 -26.23
C THR A 425 -5.30 -9.41 -25.77
N SER A 426 -5.59 -8.15 -25.51
CA SER A 426 -6.93 -7.69 -25.15
C SER A 426 -7.86 -7.74 -26.35
N SER A 427 -9.18 -7.68 -26.13
CA SER A 427 -10.20 -7.53 -27.19
C SER A 427 -9.97 -6.30 -28.07
N LYS A 428 -9.23 -5.31 -27.55
CA LYS A 428 -8.87 -4.06 -28.24
C LYS A 428 -7.55 -4.12 -29.02
N GLY A 429 -6.92 -5.30 -29.08
CA GLY A 429 -5.70 -5.53 -29.87
C GLY A 429 -4.38 -5.16 -29.15
N PHE A 430 -4.40 -4.77 -27.86
CA PHE A 430 -3.20 -4.41 -27.11
C PHE A 430 -2.62 -5.65 -26.40
N ARG A 431 -1.30 -5.80 -26.49
CA ARG A 431 -0.58 -6.84 -25.74
C ARG A 431 -0.53 -6.51 -24.26
N GLY A 432 -0.53 -7.54 -23.43
CA GLY A 432 -0.35 -7.39 -21.98
C GLY A 432 1.04 -6.84 -21.66
N GLN A 433 1.09 -5.79 -20.85
CA GLN A 433 2.33 -5.17 -20.37
C GLN A 433 2.34 -5.12 -18.85
N THR A 434 3.53 -5.19 -18.27
CA THR A 434 3.70 -5.28 -16.80
C THR A 434 4.48 -4.10 -16.26
N ILE A 435 4.00 -3.52 -15.16
CA ILE A 435 4.78 -2.62 -14.31
C ILE A 435 5.22 -3.41 -13.07
N ILE A 436 6.52 -3.33 -12.73
CA ILE A 436 7.08 -4.00 -11.56
C ILE A 436 7.60 -2.94 -10.60
N PHE A 437 7.04 -2.91 -9.39
CA PHE A 437 7.46 -2.02 -8.33
C PHE A 437 8.46 -2.70 -7.41
N THR A 438 9.57 -2.01 -7.11
CA THR A 438 10.62 -2.46 -6.20
C THR A 438 11.20 -1.32 -5.37
N ASN A 439 11.95 -1.62 -4.32
CA ASN A 439 12.38 -0.67 -3.30
C ASN A 439 13.68 0.11 -3.62
N ALA A 440 14.45 -0.30 -4.62
CA ALA A 440 15.76 0.29 -4.88
C ALA A 440 16.06 0.48 -6.38
N ARG A 441 16.74 1.59 -6.73
CA ARG A 441 17.15 1.89 -8.12
C ARG A 441 18.02 0.76 -8.72
N ALA A 442 18.99 0.25 -7.95
CA ALA A 442 19.84 -0.86 -8.37
C ALA A 442 19.00 -2.14 -8.64
N ARG A 443 17.99 -2.39 -7.84
CA ARG A 443 17.08 -3.53 -8.02
C ARG A 443 16.25 -3.40 -9.30
N CYS A 444 15.88 -2.17 -9.71
CA CYS A 444 15.21 -1.94 -10.99
C CYS A 444 16.05 -2.47 -12.16
N HIS A 445 17.33 -2.16 -12.19
CA HIS A 445 18.25 -2.66 -13.22
C HIS A 445 18.42 -4.17 -13.14
N THR A 446 18.66 -4.73 -11.94
CA THR A 446 18.80 -6.18 -11.74
C THR A 446 17.61 -6.97 -12.31
N ILE A 447 16.38 -6.51 -12.03
CA ILE A 447 15.18 -7.19 -12.53
C ILE A 447 15.03 -6.97 -14.03
N ALA A 448 15.25 -5.75 -14.53
CA ALA A 448 15.13 -5.44 -15.96
C ALA A 448 16.12 -6.28 -16.79
N ASP A 449 17.37 -6.40 -16.34
CA ASP A 449 18.42 -7.21 -17.00
C ASP A 449 18.03 -8.70 -17.03
N ALA A 450 17.48 -9.23 -15.93
CA ALA A 450 17.01 -10.61 -15.86
C ALA A 450 15.83 -10.90 -16.80
N LEU A 451 15.00 -9.89 -17.08
CA LEU A 451 13.90 -9.97 -18.05
C LEU A 451 14.36 -9.82 -19.49
N GLY A 452 15.51 -9.18 -19.73
CA GLY A 452 16.16 -9.03 -21.02
C GLY A 452 15.69 -7.79 -21.81
N MET A 453 16.04 -7.73 -23.11
CA MET A 453 15.94 -6.52 -23.96
C MET A 453 14.54 -5.90 -24.08
N ARG A 454 13.47 -6.58 -23.69
CA ARG A 454 12.10 -6.04 -23.70
C ARG A 454 11.65 -5.49 -22.35
N ALA A 455 12.57 -5.31 -21.43
CA ALA A 455 12.32 -4.66 -20.15
C ALA A 455 13.25 -3.48 -19.94
N ALA A 456 12.81 -2.47 -19.22
CA ALA A 456 13.60 -1.29 -18.90
C ALA A 456 13.42 -0.87 -17.43
N ALA A 457 14.50 -0.39 -16.81
CA ALA A 457 14.43 0.29 -15.54
C ALA A 457 13.91 1.73 -15.74
N TYR A 458 13.08 2.21 -14.79
CA TYR A 458 12.54 3.57 -14.79
C TYR A 458 12.57 4.14 -13.37
N HIS A 459 13.36 5.17 -13.14
CA HIS A 459 13.48 5.81 -11.81
C HIS A 459 13.99 7.25 -11.91
N ALA A 460 13.89 8.01 -10.83
CA ALA A 460 14.27 9.42 -10.78
C ALA A 460 15.77 9.70 -11.08
N GLY A 461 16.64 8.68 -10.96
CA GLY A 461 18.06 8.80 -11.29
C GLY A 461 18.38 8.75 -12.80
N LEU A 462 17.40 8.46 -13.66
CA LEU A 462 17.56 8.51 -15.10
C LEU A 462 17.46 9.96 -15.60
N THR A 463 18.17 10.28 -16.68
CA THR A 463 18.03 11.56 -17.38
C THR A 463 16.62 11.73 -17.95
N SER A 464 16.24 12.97 -18.22
CA SER A 464 14.93 13.26 -18.84
C SER A 464 14.76 12.61 -20.20
N GLN A 465 15.86 12.45 -20.95
CA GLN A 465 15.84 11.79 -22.27
C GLN A 465 15.61 10.28 -22.13
N GLU A 466 16.36 9.62 -21.25
CA GLU A 466 16.19 8.18 -20.99
C GLU A 466 14.77 7.84 -20.51
N ARG A 467 14.21 8.67 -19.62
CA ARG A 467 12.82 8.50 -19.18
C ARG A 467 11.84 8.57 -20.34
N ARG A 468 11.94 9.60 -21.20
CA ARG A 468 11.07 9.75 -22.40
C ARG A 468 11.21 8.58 -23.36
N ASP A 469 12.42 8.06 -23.54
CA ASP A 469 12.67 6.90 -24.40
C ASP A 469 11.98 5.65 -23.88
N VAL A 470 12.04 5.40 -22.55
CA VAL A 470 11.33 4.28 -21.91
C VAL A 470 9.82 4.46 -22.05
N GLU A 471 9.31 5.67 -21.79
CA GLU A 471 7.89 6.02 -21.93
C GLU A 471 7.39 5.74 -23.35
N THR A 472 8.09 6.26 -24.34
CA THR A 472 7.73 6.09 -25.76
C THR A 472 7.74 4.62 -26.18
N LYS A 473 8.75 3.86 -25.76
CA LYS A 473 8.87 2.43 -26.08
C LYS A 473 7.78 1.60 -25.39
N PHE A 474 7.42 1.94 -24.15
CA PHE A 474 6.37 1.23 -23.42
C PHE A 474 4.99 1.54 -24.01
N LEU A 475 4.65 2.80 -24.22
CA LEU A 475 3.40 3.21 -24.87
C LEU A 475 3.25 2.62 -26.28
N GLY A 476 4.36 2.52 -27.02
CA GLY A 476 4.38 1.88 -28.34
C GLY A 476 4.36 0.34 -28.33
N GLY A 477 4.17 -0.31 -27.16
CA GLY A 477 4.12 -1.78 -27.04
C GLY A 477 5.45 -2.51 -27.30
N LYS A 478 6.57 -1.76 -27.42
CA LYS A 478 7.91 -2.33 -27.69
C LYS A 478 8.54 -2.96 -26.44
N LEU A 479 8.14 -2.51 -25.25
CA LEU A 479 8.56 -3.08 -23.97
C LEU A 479 7.46 -3.97 -23.40
N MET A 480 7.87 -5.12 -22.90
CA MET A 480 7.05 -6.08 -22.15
C MET A 480 6.85 -5.61 -20.71
N ALA A 481 7.89 -5.04 -20.12
CA ALA A 481 7.88 -4.61 -18.73
C ALA A 481 8.66 -3.30 -18.50
N VAL A 482 8.22 -2.57 -17.49
CA VAL A 482 8.96 -1.47 -16.85
C VAL A 482 9.14 -1.78 -15.39
N VAL A 483 10.37 -1.70 -14.88
CA VAL A 483 10.72 -1.91 -13.48
C VAL A 483 11.03 -0.56 -12.83
N THR A 484 10.32 -0.23 -11.76
CA THR A 484 10.34 1.11 -11.18
C THR A 484 10.32 1.10 -9.66
N THR A 485 10.70 2.23 -9.08
CA THR A 485 10.45 2.57 -7.68
C THR A 485 9.16 3.39 -7.56
N ALA A 486 8.87 3.93 -6.37
CA ALA A 486 7.73 4.85 -6.14
C ALA A 486 7.67 6.05 -7.11
N ALA A 487 8.78 6.35 -7.80
CA ALA A 487 8.85 7.46 -8.77
C ALA A 487 7.78 7.39 -9.89
N LEU A 488 7.26 6.21 -10.17
CA LEU A 488 6.17 6.00 -11.14
C LEU A 488 4.77 6.10 -10.48
N GLY A 489 4.71 6.12 -9.15
CA GLY A 489 3.47 6.31 -8.38
C GLY A 489 2.79 7.62 -8.74
N ALA A 490 3.55 8.67 -8.96
CA ALA A 490 3.05 10.00 -9.22
C ALA A 490 3.30 10.44 -10.68
N GLY A 491 2.30 10.32 -11.53
CA GLY A 491 2.11 11.19 -12.68
C GLY A 491 2.47 10.72 -14.07
N VAL A 492 3.17 9.61 -14.27
CA VAL A 492 3.41 9.12 -15.65
C VAL A 492 2.32 8.13 -16.02
N ASP A 493 1.74 8.33 -17.21
CA ASP A 493 0.61 7.54 -17.68
C ASP A 493 1.08 6.27 -18.42
N PHE A 494 1.44 5.24 -17.64
CA PHE A 494 1.75 3.91 -18.18
C PHE A 494 0.51 3.00 -18.07
N PRO A 495 -0.16 2.67 -19.19
CA PRO A 495 -1.21 1.68 -19.18
C PRO A 495 -0.59 0.29 -19.09
N ALA A 496 -0.89 -0.46 -18.04
CA ALA A 496 -0.45 -1.84 -17.88
C ALA A 496 -1.64 -2.77 -17.66
N SER A 497 -1.57 -4.00 -18.14
CA SER A 497 -2.54 -5.04 -17.79
C SER A 497 -2.19 -5.70 -16.45
N GLN A 498 -0.90 -5.70 -16.09
CA GLN A 498 -0.41 -6.32 -14.86
C GLN A 498 0.50 -5.37 -14.08
N VAL A 499 0.34 -5.38 -12.76
CA VAL A 499 1.23 -4.71 -11.80
C VAL A 499 1.77 -5.78 -10.83
N ILE A 500 3.08 -5.84 -10.65
CA ILE A 500 3.74 -6.76 -9.72
C ILE A 500 4.51 -5.94 -8.67
N PHE A 501 4.31 -6.25 -7.40
CA PHE A 501 5.10 -5.73 -6.29
C PHE A 501 6.17 -6.74 -5.91
N ASP A 502 7.43 -6.49 -6.32
CA ASP A 502 8.64 -7.26 -5.90
C ASP A 502 8.97 -6.97 -4.45
N ALA A 503 8.71 -5.75 -3.97
CA ALA A 503 8.90 -5.32 -2.60
C ALA A 503 7.69 -4.49 -2.15
N LEU A 504 7.37 -4.55 -0.87
CA LEU A 504 6.28 -3.80 -0.25
C LEU A 504 6.77 -2.61 0.59
N ALA A 505 8.07 -2.33 0.54
CA ALA A 505 8.69 -1.14 1.11
C ALA A 505 9.18 -0.23 -0.02
N MET A 506 9.02 1.07 0.15
CA MET A 506 9.50 2.10 -0.78
C MET A 506 10.32 3.14 -0.01
N GLY A 507 11.64 3.21 -0.30
CA GLY A 507 12.53 4.04 0.48
C GLY A 507 12.81 3.42 1.85
N ARG A 508 12.47 4.11 2.92
CA ARG A 508 12.69 3.68 4.32
C ARG A 508 11.46 3.06 4.97
N ASP A 509 10.29 3.20 4.35
CA ASP A 509 9.01 2.85 4.96
C ASP A 509 8.27 1.77 4.18
N TRP A 510 7.34 1.11 4.85
CA TRP A 510 6.38 0.25 4.21
C TRP A 510 5.37 1.07 3.38
N LEU A 511 4.92 0.52 2.26
CA LEU A 511 3.84 1.11 1.48
C LEU A 511 2.61 1.37 2.35
N SER A 512 2.08 2.58 2.26
CA SER A 512 0.74 2.89 2.74
C SER A 512 -0.31 2.25 1.84
N VAL A 513 -1.52 2.04 2.38
CA VAL A 513 -2.67 1.54 1.59
C VAL A 513 -2.98 2.49 0.44
N GLN A 514 -2.79 3.77 0.63
CA GLN A 514 -3.02 4.80 -0.38
C GLN A 514 -2.03 4.69 -1.55
N GLU A 515 -0.72 4.61 -1.28
CA GLU A 515 0.30 4.42 -2.31
C GLU A 515 0.09 3.11 -3.07
N PHE A 516 -0.21 2.03 -2.34
CA PHE A 516 -0.55 0.75 -2.94
C PHE A 516 -1.73 0.86 -3.91
N ASN A 517 -2.83 1.49 -3.50
CA ASN A 517 -4.01 1.66 -4.35
C ASN A 517 -3.71 2.54 -5.58
N GLN A 518 -2.89 3.57 -5.44
CA GLN A 518 -2.46 4.41 -6.55
C GLN A 518 -1.60 3.64 -7.57
N MET A 519 -0.68 2.80 -7.08
CA MET A 519 0.17 1.94 -7.92
C MET A 519 -0.64 0.78 -8.54
N ALA A 520 -1.47 0.11 -7.76
CA ALA A 520 -2.36 -0.96 -8.21
C ALA A 520 -3.40 -0.47 -9.22
N GLY A 521 -3.84 0.78 -9.08
CA GLY A 521 -4.75 1.46 -9.99
C GLY A 521 -4.24 1.60 -11.42
N ARG A 522 -2.96 1.36 -11.66
CA ARG A 522 -2.38 1.35 -13.00
C ARG A 522 -2.67 0.06 -13.78
N ALA A 523 -3.10 -1.00 -13.09
CA ALA A 523 -3.52 -2.25 -13.72
C ALA A 523 -4.93 -2.15 -14.30
N GLY A 524 -5.08 -2.47 -15.58
CA GLY A 524 -6.38 -2.54 -16.24
C GLY A 524 -6.98 -1.18 -16.57
N ARG A 525 -6.64 -0.64 -17.75
CA ARG A 525 -7.23 0.58 -18.28
C ARG A 525 -8.33 0.27 -19.28
N PRO A 526 -9.48 0.97 -19.21
CA PRO A 526 -10.63 0.68 -20.07
C PRO A 526 -10.33 0.84 -21.56
N ASP A 527 -9.42 1.74 -21.95
CA ASP A 527 -9.09 1.97 -23.35
C ASP A 527 -8.13 0.92 -23.95
N PHE A 528 -7.47 0.12 -23.10
CA PHE A 528 -6.41 -0.79 -23.52
C PHE A 528 -6.68 -2.26 -23.12
N HIS A 529 -7.30 -2.52 -21.98
CA HIS A 529 -7.35 -3.83 -21.36
C HIS A 529 -8.77 -4.26 -20.98
N ASP A 530 -9.01 -5.58 -20.98
CA ASP A 530 -10.27 -6.17 -20.53
C ASP A 530 -10.24 -6.53 -19.04
N LEU A 531 -9.03 -6.74 -18.49
CA LEU A 531 -8.82 -7.17 -17.12
C LEU A 531 -7.49 -6.62 -16.60
N GLY A 532 -7.49 -6.14 -15.37
CA GLY A 532 -6.28 -5.77 -14.64
C GLY A 532 -5.83 -6.88 -13.69
N ARG A 533 -4.52 -7.02 -13.47
CA ARG A 533 -3.94 -7.95 -12.50
C ARG A 533 -2.96 -7.23 -11.60
N VAL A 534 -3.10 -7.45 -10.30
CA VAL A 534 -2.17 -6.96 -9.27
C VAL A 534 -1.62 -8.15 -8.51
N VAL A 535 -0.31 -8.24 -8.41
CA VAL A 535 0.39 -9.37 -7.77
C VAL A 535 1.31 -8.85 -6.68
N LEU A 536 1.14 -9.32 -5.47
CA LEU A 536 2.02 -9.06 -4.34
C LEU A 536 2.91 -10.29 -4.10
N LEU A 537 4.23 -10.09 -4.11
CA LEU A 537 5.22 -11.12 -3.82
C LEU A 537 5.77 -10.89 -2.41
N ALA A 538 5.19 -11.54 -1.41
CA ALA A 538 5.57 -11.37 -0.01
C ALA A 538 6.52 -12.48 0.44
N GLU A 539 7.66 -12.11 1.03
CA GLU A 539 8.61 -13.05 1.64
C GLU A 539 8.14 -13.38 3.06
N PRO A 540 7.82 -14.67 3.37
CA PRO A 540 7.41 -15.05 4.71
C PRO A 540 8.47 -14.72 5.76
N GLY A 541 8.09 -13.95 6.79
CA GLY A 541 9.01 -13.47 7.82
C GLY A 541 10.04 -12.43 7.32
N GLY A 542 9.88 -11.96 6.08
CA GLY A 542 10.74 -10.92 5.51
C GLY A 542 10.59 -9.61 6.28
N SER A 543 11.70 -9.08 6.80
CA SER A 543 11.74 -7.78 7.48
C SER A 543 12.54 -6.80 6.64
N TYR A 544 12.02 -5.58 6.51
CA TYR A 544 12.71 -4.52 5.77
C TYR A 544 13.77 -3.82 6.63
N SER A 545 13.46 -3.57 7.90
CA SER A 545 14.35 -2.94 8.88
C SER A 545 14.24 -3.66 10.23
N ARG A 546 15.32 -3.65 11.02
CA ARG A 546 15.30 -4.20 12.38
C ARG A 546 14.41 -3.39 13.34
N GLU A 547 14.15 -2.13 13.01
CA GLU A 547 13.36 -1.20 13.81
C GLU A 547 11.85 -1.29 13.49
N ASN A 548 11.50 -1.89 12.36
CA ASN A 548 10.09 -2.02 11.96
C ASN A 548 9.52 -3.35 12.47
N PRO A 549 8.45 -3.32 13.27
CA PRO A 549 7.87 -4.53 13.88
C PRO A 549 7.10 -5.42 12.89
N PHE A 550 6.79 -4.90 11.68
CA PHE A 550 5.99 -5.63 10.70
C PHE A 550 6.85 -6.46 9.75
N THR A 551 6.29 -7.59 9.32
CA THR A 551 6.87 -8.44 8.28
C THR A 551 6.18 -8.21 6.93
N GLU A 552 6.82 -8.62 5.81
CA GLU A 552 6.32 -8.35 4.45
C GLU A 552 4.94 -8.98 4.22
N GLU A 553 4.67 -10.17 4.77
CA GLU A 553 3.36 -10.80 4.67
C GLU A 553 2.26 -10.06 5.47
N GLN A 554 2.60 -9.50 6.65
CA GLN A 554 1.64 -8.69 7.42
C GLN A 554 1.27 -7.42 6.68
N VAL A 555 2.27 -6.77 6.07
CA VAL A 555 2.05 -5.59 5.24
C VAL A 555 1.22 -5.93 4.01
N ALA A 556 1.53 -7.05 3.32
CA ALA A 556 0.74 -7.50 2.18
C ALA A 556 -0.74 -7.68 2.52
N MET A 557 -1.04 -8.29 3.67
CA MET A 557 -2.41 -8.47 4.16
C MET A 557 -3.09 -7.14 4.47
N ARG A 558 -2.38 -6.20 5.12
CA ARG A 558 -2.89 -4.85 5.40
C ARG A 558 -3.24 -4.10 4.11
N LEU A 559 -2.35 -4.14 3.12
CA LEU A 559 -2.56 -3.49 1.82
C LEU A 559 -3.77 -4.06 1.08
N LEU A 560 -3.95 -5.39 1.09
CA LEU A 560 -5.07 -6.05 0.42
C LEU A 560 -6.42 -5.84 1.12
N LYS A 561 -6.45 -5.72 2.44
CA LYS A 561 -7.66 -5.35 3.21
C LYS A 561 -8.12 -3.94 2.84
N GLY A 562 -7.18 -3.03 2.52
CA GLY A 562 -7.50 -1.70 2.05
C GLY A 562 -8.09 -0.76 3.11
N GLU A 563 -7.92 -1.09 4.39
CA GLU A 563 -8.35 -0.23 5.49
C GLU A 563 -7.47 1.02 5.52
N MET A 564 -8.05 2.17 5.22
CA MET A 564 -7.37 3.46 5.23
C MET A 564 -7.61 4.18 6.55
N GLU A 565 -6.59 4.86 7.02
CA GLU A 565 -6.69 5.72 8.21
C GLU A 565 -7.52 6.98 7.91
N GLU A 566 -8.12 7.57 8.94
CA GLU A 566 -8.85 8.83 8.78
C GLU A 566 -7.89 9.98 8.51
N VAL A 567 -8.28 10.87 7.58
CA VAL A 567 -7.57 12.13 7.33
C VAL A 567 -7.77 13.07 8.51
N ALA A 568 -6.85 13.04 9.45
CA ALA A 568 -6.81 13.98 10.57
C ALA A 568 -5.39 14.56 10.68
N PRO A 569 -5.01 15.52 9.81
CA PRO A 569 -3.70 16.14 9.91
C PRO A 569 -3.57 16.84 11.26
N GLU A 570 -2.63 16.40 12.07
CA GLU A 570 -2.21 17.07 13.29
C GLU A 570 -0.93 17.84 13.00
N HIS A 571 -0.99 19.15 13.24
CA HIS A 571 0.17 20.01 13.06
C HIS A 571 0.83 20.20 14.42
N ASP A 572 2.03 19.66 14.58
CA ASP A 572 2.89 19.92 15.73
C ASP A 572 3.26 21.41 15.81
N PHE A 573 3.96 21.80 16.87
CA PHE A 573 4.35 23.18 17.11
C PHE A 573 5.20 23.75 15.96
N GLU A 574 6.13 22.98 15.41
CA GLU A 574 7.01 23.42 14.32
C GLU A 574 6.21 23.73 13.06
N LYS A 575 5.33 22.81 12.63
CA LYS A 575 4.45 22.98 11.47
C LYS A 575 3.43 24.10 11.70
N SER A 576 2.87 24.21 12.91
CA SER A 576 1.93 25.25 13.28
C SER A 576 2.60 26.64 13.24
N SER A 577 3.85 26.76 13.68
CA SER A 577 4.60 28.04 13.65
C SER A 577 4.93 28.46 12.22
N GLU A 578 5.30 27.52 11.34
CA GLU A 578 5.52 27.75 9.90
C GLU A 578 4.26 28.31 9.25
N GLU A 579 3.12 27.63 9.42
CA GLU A 579 1.86 28.02 8.77
C GLU A 579 1.26 29.29 9.34
N TYR A 580 1.38 29.51 10.65
CA TYR A 580 0.91 30.73 11.31
C TYR A 580 1.55 31.99 10.73
N VAL A 581 2.88 31.98 10.57
CA VAL A 581 3.63 33.09 9.99
C VAL A 581 3.28 33.28 8.51
N ALA A 582 3.13 32.19 7.75
CA ALA A 582 2.71 32.25 6.36
C ALA A 582 1.29 32.84 6.22
N ASN A 583 0.37 32.45 7.10
CA ASN A 583 -1.00 32.98 7.13
C ASN A 583 -1.01 34.49 7.48
N ALA A 584 -0.14 34.90 8.42
CA ALA A 584 0.04 36.32 8.78
C ALA A 584 0.57 37.15 7.60
N VAL A 585 1.47 36.60 6.76
CA VAL A 585 1.91 37.27 5.52
C VAL A 585 0.74 37.47 4.56
N ALA A 586 -0.09 36.43 4.35
CA ALA A 586 -1.20 36.48 3.39
C ALA A 586 -2.25 37.54 3.72
N CYS A 587 -2.51 37.80 5.03
CA CYS A 587 -3.47 38.81 5.51
C CYS A 587 -2.82 40.13 5.97
N ASN A 588 -1.53 40.36 5.68
CA ASN A 588 -0.76 41.51 6.13
C ASN A 588 -0.80 41.72 7.66
N GLY A 589 -0.93 40.64 8.43
CA GLY A 589 -0.89 40.62 9.88
C GLY A 589 -2.19 41.05 10.57
N GLU A 590 -3.30 41.26 9.88
CA GLU A 590 -4.60 41.56 10.51
C GLU A 590 -5.09 40.35 11.32
N GLU A 591 -5.21 40.51 12.65
CA GLU A 591 -5.45 39.38 13.57
C GLU A 591 -6.80 38.70 13.30
N ALA A 592 -7.84 39.45 12.97
CA ALA A 592 -9.16 38.87 12.64
C ALA A 592 -9.12 38.00 11.38
N ASP A 593 -8.41 38.46 10.35
CA ASP A 593 -8.25 37.71 9.10
C ASP A 593 -7.34 36.51 9.28
N LEU A 594 -6.28 36.64 10.10
CA LEU A 594 -5.39 35.54 10.44
C LEU A 594 -6.15 34.39 11.15
N ASN A 595 -6.97 34.71 12.13
CA ASN A 595 -7.81 33.73 12.81
C ASN A 595 -8.78 33.07 11.82
N ARG A 596 -9.38 33.84 10.91
CA ARG A 596 -10.24 33.32 9.86
C ARG A 596 -9.50 32.35 8.93
N ILE A 597 -8.24 32.62 8.56
CA ILE A 597 -7.43 31.72 7.74
C ILE A 597 -7.13 30.44 8.52
N ASN A 598 -6.73 30.56 9.80
CA ASN A 598 -6.47 29.39 10.65
C ASN A 598 -7.71 28.48 10.81
N ASP A 599 -8.90 29.09 10.98
CA ASP A 599 -10.18 28.34 11.06
C ASP A 599 -10.55 27.62 9.76
N MET A 600 -10.00 28.03 8.62
CA MET A 600 -10.22 27.37 7.32
C MET A 600 -9.31 26.16 7.11
N MET A 601 -8.30 25.95 7.96
CA MET A 601 -7.42 24.77 7.88
C MET A 601 -8.16 23.51 8.30
N VAL A 602 -7.81 22.40 7.69
CA VAL A 602 -8.38 21.07 8.00
C VAL A 602 -7.78 20.53 9.29
N GLY A 603 -6.49 20.72 9.49
CA GLY A 603 -5.75 20.32 10.69
C GLY A 603 -5.88 21.33 11.82
N SER A 604 -5.65 20.85 13.04
CA SER A 604 -5.57 21.73 14.22
C SER A 604 -4.22 22.43 14.27
N VAL A 605 -4.25 23.76 14.48
CA VAL A 605 -3.05 24.58 14.66
C VAL A 605 -2.81 24.80 16.15
N GLU A 606 -1.59 24.50 16.64
CA GLU A 606 -1.21 24.77 18.02
C GLU A 606 -1.10 26.29 18.29
N PRO A 607 -1.30 26.75 19.53
CA PRO A 607 -1.18 28.16 19.89
C PRO A 607 0.29 28.60 19.94
N VAL A 608 0.81 29.11 18.84
CA VAL A 608 2.23 29.49 18.66
C VAL A 608 2.53 30.97 18.89
N LEU A 609 1.53 31.85 18.91
CA LEU A 609 1.70 33.30 18.99
C LEU A 609 2.50 33.75 20.23
N PRO A 610 2.29 33.23 21.44
CA PRO A 610 3.06 33.65 22.62
C PRO A 610 4.57 33.43 22.45
N GLU A 611 4.95 32.27 21.88
CA GLU A 611 6.36 31.95 21.64
C GLU A 611 6.98 32.82 20.54
N LEU A 612 6.23 33.05 19.44
CA LEU A 612 6.68 33.96 18.38
C LEU A 612 6.94 35.38 18.91
N ILE A 613 6.12 35.88 19.85
CA ILE A 613 6.32 37.18 20.51
C ILE A 613 7.52 37.11 21.45
N ALA A 614 7.65 36.07 22.27
CA ALA A 614 8.78 35.92 23.21
C ALA A 614 10.12 35.91 22.47
N HIS A 615 10.20 35.32 21.29
CA HIS A 615 11.40 35.31 20.45
C HIS A 615 11.51 36.52 19.51
N ARG A 616 10.65 37.55 19.65
CA ARG A 616 10.64 38.77 18.83
C ARG A 616 10.54 38.54 17.34
N LEU A 617 9.89 37.42 16.95
CA LEU A 617 9.59 37.10 15.57
C LEU A 617 8.35 37.86 15.08
N VAL A 618 7.42 38.10 16.00
CA VAL A 618 6.20 38.86 15.77
C VAL A 618 5.98 39.85 16.88
N GLU A 619 5.53 41.06 16.56
CA GLU A 619 5.16 42.10 17.50
C GLU A 619 3.68 42.44 17.33
N LYS A 620 2.93 42.57 18.44
CA LYS A 620 1.51 42.95 18.41
C LYS A 620 1.38 44.46 18.54
N GLN A 621 0.83 45.09 17.49
CA GLN A 621 0.54 46.53 17.43
C GLN A 621 -0.97 46.74 17.24
N GLY A 622 -1.71 46.85 18.34
CA GLY A 622 -3.17 46.92 18.31
C GLY A 622 -3.80 45.62 17.81
N SER A 623 -4.60 45.67 16.71
CA SER A 623 -5.19 44.53 16.04
C SER A 623 -4.29 43.87 14.99
N ARG A 624 -3.07 44.40 14.83
CA ARG A 624 -2.13 43.97 13.79
C ARG A 624 -0.90 43.31 14.33
N LEU A 625 -0.47 42.26 13.69
CA LEU A 625 0.80 41.58 13.96
C LEU A 625 1.86 42.04 12.95
N VAL A 626 2.93 42.58 13.45
CA VAL A 626 4.08 43.07 12.65
C VAL A 626 5.16 41.98 12.69
N MET A 627 5.52 41.48 11.51
CA MET A 627 6.52 40.43 11.38
C MET A 627 7.93 41.00 11.27
N SER A 628 8.87 40.43 12.03
CA SER A 628 10.29 40.71 11.90
C SER A 628 10.84 40.22 10.55
N PRO A 629 12.04 40.68 10.14
CA PRO A 629 12.71 40.09 8.96
C PRO A 629 12.92 38.59 9.04
N LEU A 630 13.21 38.06 10.24
CA LEU A 630 13.37 36.61 10.44
C LEU A 630 12.07 35.83 10.27
N ALA A 631 10.94 36.37 10.74
CA ALA A 631 9.63 35.76 10.51
C ALA A 631 9.27 35.72 9.00
N LYS A 632 9.66 36.76 8.23
CA LYS A 632 9.50 36.72 6.78
C LYS A 632 10.35 35.62 6.13
N VAL A 633 11.60 35.44 6.60
CA VAL A 633 12.47 34.33 6.17
C VAL A 633 11.83 32.97 6.49
N MET A 634 11.20 32.80 7.66
CA MET A 634 10.44 31.59 7.97
C MET A 634 9.37 31.31 6.90
N ALA A 635 8.53 32.30 6.61
CA ALA A 635 7.47 32.16 5.62
C ALA A 635 8.02 31.82 4.23
N GLU A 636 9.00 32.58 3.74
CA GLU A 636 9.56 32.44 2.39
C GLU A 636 10.29 31.11 2.14
N HIS A 637 10.89 30.55 3.21
CA HIS A 637 11.72 29.35 3.12
C HIS A 637 11.09 28.09 3.72
N PHE A 638 9.83 28.15 4.13
CA PHE A 638 9.11 27.00 4.70
C PHE A 638 9.84 26.44 5.95
N ILE A 639 10.15 27.33 6.88
CA ILE A 639 10.90 27.02 8.09
C ILE A 639 10.03 27.33 9.30
N GLY A 640 9.87 26.36 10.20
CA GLY A 640 9.23 26.58 11.49
C GLY A 640 10.14 27.27 12.51
N MET A 641 9.61 27.61 13.67
CA MET A 641 10.32 28.42 14.66
C MET A 641 11.49 27.66 15.28
N GLU A 642 11.34 26.40 15.63
CA GLU A 642 12.41 25.62 16.26
C GLU A 642 13.61 25.48 15.32
N ARG A 643 13.34 25.18 14.04
CA ARG A 643 14.39 25.06 13.02
C ARG A 643 15.09 26.40 12.79
N LEU A 644 14.37 27.53 12.77
CA LEU A 644 14.97 28.85 12.67
C LEU A 644 15.90 29.13 13.85
N LEU A 645 15.45 28.86 15.09
CA LEU A 645 16.26 29.09 16.28
C LEU A 645 17.52 28.23 16.30
N GLU A 646 17.43 27.00 15.82
CA GLU A 646 18.55 26.10 15.67
C GLU A 646 19.57 26.62 14.65
N ILE A 647 19.11 27.06 13.47
CA ILE A 647 19.97 27.72 12.47
C ILE A 647 20.67 28.92 13.07
N LEU A 648 19.94 29.81 13.78
CA LEU A 648 20.51 30.98 14.42
C LEU A 648 21.51 30.64 15.55
N ARG A 649 21.34 29.51 16.21
CA ARG A 649 22.30 28.99 17.20
C ARG A 649 23.59 28.56 16.51
N LEU A 650 23.49 27.75 15.44
CA LEU A 650 24.65 27.21 14.74
C LEU A 650 25.46 28.29 14.02
N THR A 651 24.84 29.30 13.41
CA THR A 651 25.50 30.42 12.73
C THR A 651 26.30 31.33 13.67
N LYS A 652 26.17 31.18 15.00
CA LYS A 652 27.07 31.87 15.97
C LYS A 652 28.41 31.18 16.09
N PHE A 653 28.56 29.94 15.71
CA PHE A 653 29.74 29.11 15.91
C PHE A 653 30.33 28.57 14.61
N MET A 654 29.57 28.64 13.52
CA MET A 654 29.93 28.11 12.20
C MET A 654 29.76 29.19 11.14
N ASP A 655 30.82 29.50 10.43
CA ASP A 655 30.83 30.52 9.35
C ASP A 655 30.48 29.91 7.99
N ASP A 656 30.75 28.60 7.78
CA ASP A 656 30.46 27.93 6.53
C ASP A 656 29.01 27.41 6.52
N PRO A 657 28.16 27.85 5.56
CA PRO A 657 26.80 27.33 5.43
C PRO A 657 26.71 25.80 5.21
N VAL A 658 27.75 25.20 4.62
CA VAL A 658 27.79 23.75 4.40
C VAL A 658 27.92 22.99 5.73
N ASP A 659 28.77 23.50 6.65
CA ASP A 659 28.93 22.92 7.98
C ASP A 659 27.65 23.04 8.80
N VAL A 660 26.95 24.20 8.70
CA VAL A 660 25.63 24.38 9.35
C VAL A 660 24.60 23.36 8.83
N ILE A 661 24.53 23.17 7.52
CA ILE A 661 23.61 22.19 6.92
C ILE A 661 23.98 20.77 7.36
N ALA A 662 25.26 20.42 7.36
CA ALA A 662 25.72 19.09 7.76
C ALA A 662 25.37 18.78 9.23
N GLU A 663 25.50 19.77 10.12
CA GLU A 663 25.14 19.60 11.54
C GLU A 663 23.63 19.46 11.73
N LEU A 664 22.83 20.27 11.05
CA LEU A 664 21.37 20.18 11.06
C LEU A 664 20.87 18.80 10.60
N GLU A 665 21.40 18.27 9.51
CA GLU A 665 21.06 16.94 9.03
C GLU A 665 21.52 15.82 9.97
N SER A 666 22.66 16.00 10.64
CA SER A 666 23.16 15.06 11.65
C SER A 666 22.27 15.01 12.90
N GLU A 667 21.79 16.15 13.38
CA GLU A 667 20.87 16.23 14.52
C GLU A 667 19.51 15.62 14.20
N ASP A 668 18.99 15.80 12.99
CA ASP A 668 17.74 15.18 12.53
C ASP A 668 17.83 13.66 12.53
N VAL A 669 18.93 13.09 12.04
CA VAL A 669 19.19 11.63 12.10
C VAL A 669 19.23 11.12 13.54
N HIS A 670 19.71 11.92 14.49
CA HIS A 670 19.74 11.56 15.91
C HIS A 670 18.38 11.71 16.61
N LYS A 671 17.54 12.67 16.21
CA LYS A 671 16.17 12.83 16.71
C LYS A 671 15.27 11.68 16.25
N GLU A 672 15.38 11.25 15.00
CA GLU A 672 14.65 10.08 14.46
C GLU A 672 14.97 8.77 15.19
N LYS A 673 16.13 8.65 15.85
CA LYS A 673 16.54 7.46 16.59
C LYS A 673 16.02 7.38 18.03
N LYS A 674 15.41 8.44 18.58
CA LYS A 674 14.81 8.41 19.91
C LYS A 674 13.31 8.09 19.80
N PRO A 675 12.83 6.96 20.36
CA PRO A 675 11.39 6.68 20.35
C PRO A 675 10.66 7.76 21.14
N GLU A 676 9.65 8.37 20.54
CA GLU A 676 8.71 9.25 21.22
C GLU A 676 8.12 8.53 22.43
N LYS A 677 8.40 9.04 23.63
CA LYS A 677 7.66 8.63 24.82
C LYS A 677 6.26 9.19 24.70
N LYS A 678 5.31 8.36 24.28
CA LYS A 678 3.87 8.64 24.34
C LYS A 678 3.56 9.13 25.75
N ARG A 679 3.23 10.41 25.92
CA ARG A 679 2.61 10.95 27.12
C ARG A 679 1.23 10.30 27.21
N GLY A 680 1.06 9.39 28.18
CA GLY A 680 -0.24 8.81 28.48
C GLY A 680 -1.22 9.88 28.92
N PRO A 681 -2.56 9.65 28.74
CA PRO A 681 -3.58 10.62 29.11
C PRO A 681 -3.53 10.88 30.63
N GLY A 682 -3.59 12.17 30.97
CA GLY A 682 -3.45 12.70 32.32
C GLY A 682 -4.34 12.02 33.34
N GLY A 683 -3.71 11.39 34.31
CA GLY A 683 -4.35 10.98 35.55
C GLY A 683 -4.32 12.15 36.53
N ASP A 684 -5.49 12.47 37.06
CA ASP A 684 -5.76 13.47 38.09
C ASP A 684 -4.74 13.40 39.24
N ARG A 685 -3.98 14.46 39.44
CA ARG A 685 -3.20 14.66 40.65
C ARG A 685 -4.03 15.40 41.68
N LYS A 686 -4.34 14.69 42.78
CA LYS A 686 -4.81 15.29 44.04
C LYS A 686 -3.70 16.20 44.64
N PRO A 687 -4.04 17.36 45.24
CA PRO A 687 -3.06 18.25 45.83
C PRO A 687 -2.73 17.77 47.25
N GLY A 688 -1.44 17.63 47.53
CA GLY A 688 -0.93 17.56 48.90
C GLY A 688 0.04 16.44 49.19
N GLU A 689 1.31 16.60 48.81
CA GLU A 689 2.42 15.99 49.55
C GLU A 689 3.73 16.82 49.32
N ARG A 690 4.33 17.17 50.45
CA ARG A 690 5.47 18.06 50.57
C ARG A 690 6.76 17.39 50.05
N LEU A 691 7.60 18.20 49.42
CA LEU A 691 8.97 17.91 49.02
C LEU A 691 9.83 17.41 50.20
N ARG A 692 10.53 16.30 50.01
CA ARG A 692 11.73 15.93 50.77
C ARG A 692 12.93 16.00 49.86
N GLU A 693 13.93 16.79 50.28
CA GLU A 693 15.25 16.91 49.65
C GLU A 693 16.04 15.61 49.74
N PRO A 694 16.94 15.29 48.76
CA PRO A 694 17.84 14.15 48.88
C PRO A 694 19.12 14.49 49.57
N GLU A 695 19.41 13.76 50.64
CA GLU A 695 20.67 13.77 51.39
C GLU A 695 21.88 13.34 50.55
N LYS A 696 22.97 14.06 50.77
CA LYS A 696 24.34 13.73 50.31
C LYS A 696 24.93 12.58 51.13
N ARG A 697 25.43 11.55 50.49
CA ARG A 697 26.49 10.65 50.99
C ARG A 697 27.46 10.44 49.85
N GLY A 698 28.69 10.80 49.88
CA GLY A 698 29.81 10.46 50.79
C GLY A 698 30.79 9.61 49.95
N ARG A 699 31.94 10.18 49.62
CA ARG A 699 33.11 9.57 48.94
C ARG A 699 33.77 8.51 49.80
N GLU A 700 34.33 7.48 49.17
CA GLU A 700 35.62 6.81 49.47
C GLU A 700 35.98 5.92 48.29
N SER A 701 36.99 6.16 47.62
CA SER A 701 38.43 6.00 47.43
C SER A 701 38.92 4.52 47.43
N SER A 702 39.82 4.32 46.48
CA SER A 702 40.94 3.35 46.29
C SER A 702 40.66 2.25 45.29
N GLU A 703 41.49 1.83 44.34
CA GLU A 703 42.95 1.92 44.13
C GLU A 703 43.28 1.53 42.69
N LYS A 704 44.32 2.11 42.11
CA LYS A 704 45.12 1.63 40.97
C LYS A 704 46.23 0.71 41.52
N PRO A 705 47.14 0.07 40.76
CA PRO A 705 47.40 -0.05 39.31
C PRO A 705 48.00 -1.43 38.90
N LYS A 706 48.40 -1.62 37.61
CA LYS A 706 49.69 -2.10 37.06
C LYS A 706 49.55 -2.49 35.60
N HIS A 707 50.22 -1.78 34.70
CA HIS A 707 51.47 -2.02 33.94
C HIS A 707 51.68 -3.42 33.35
N VAL A 708 51.99 -3.41 32.03
CA VAL A 708 53.17 -3.85 31.28
C VAL A 708 52.90 -3.61 29.77
N GLN A 709 53.56 -2.66 29.10
CA GLN A 709 54.73 -2.66 28.21
C GLN A 709 54.79 -3.88 27.28
N SER A 710 55.03 -3.81 25.96
CA SER A 710 56.04 -3.14 25.13
C SER A 710 55.78 -3.44 23.65
N ALA A 711 55.91 -2.49 22.78
CA ALA A 711 57.04 -2.19 21.91
C ALA A 711 57.08 -2.85 20.54
N GLY A 712 57.33 -2.03 19.51
CA GLY A 712 57.88 -2.42 18.21
C GLY A 712 57.28 -1.69 17.01
N ARG A 713 57.62 -0.44 16.76
CA ARG A 713 58.34 0.16 15.62
C ARG A 713 58.43 -0.69 14.34
N HIS A 714 57.97 -0.16 13.22
CA HIS A 714 58.83 0.32 12.12
C HIS A 714 58.00 1.03 11.02
N GLN A 715 58.48 2.18 10.67
CA GLN A 715 58.16 2.99 9.48
C GLN A 715 59.12 2.57 8.32
N PRO A 716 59.20 3.32 7.19
CA PRO A 716 58.54 3.14 5.90
C PRO A 716 59.57 2.92 4.78
N ILE A 717 59.15 2.60 3.58
CA ILE A 717 60.00 2.75 2.39
C ILE A 717 59.17 3.23 1.20
N MET A 718 59.73 4.27 0.63
CA MET A 718 59.37 5.00 -0.60
C MET A 718 59.79 4.28 -1.88
N SER A 719 59.21 4.79 -2.98
CA SER A 719 59.77 4.97 -4.34
C SER A 719 59.82 3.69 -5.21
N GLN A 720 59.63 3.72 -6.49
CA GLN A 720 59.91 4.62 -7.62
C GLN A 720 59.24 4.07 -8.89
N GLN A 721 58.68 4.96 -9.72
CA GLN A 721 58.96 5.21 -11.14
C GLN A 721 59.29 4.04 -12.11
N GLY A 722 58.61 4.11 -13.25
CA GLY A 722 59.08 3.53 -14.54
C GLY A 722 57.94 3.39 -15.54
N THR A 723 57.53 4.37 -16.24
CA THR A 723 57.77 4.84 -17.64
C THR A 723 57.81 3.79 -18.75
N LYS A 724 57.03 4.14 -19.84
CA LYS A 724 57.19 3.84 -21.27
C LYS A 724 56.64 2.49 -21.76
N LYS A 725 56.04 2.34 -22.88
CA LYS A 725 55.81 3.09 -24.14
C LYS A 725 54.97 2.19 -25.10
N LYS A 726 54.11 2.85 -25.92
CA LYS A 726 53.82 2.61 -27.35
C LYS A 726 53.46 1.24 -27.93
N GLY A 727 52.43 1.25 -28.72
CA GLY A 727 52.25 0.46 -29.96
C GLY A 727 50.76 0.22 -30.25
N ARG A 728 50.07 1.03 -31.05
CA ARG A 728 49.81 0.99 -32.51
C ARG A 728 49.32 -0.37 -33.05
N GLY A 729 48.13 -0.35 -33.63
CA GLY A 729 47.75 -1.19 -34.79
C GLY A 729 46.28 -1.61 -34.75
N ARG A 730 45.44 -0.87 -35.42
CA ARG A 730 44.63 -1.14 -36.63
C ARG A 730 44.22 -2.63 -36.81
N ARG A 731 42.93 -2.93 -36.69
CA ARG A 731 41.98 -3.15 -37.80
C ARG A 731 40.56 -3.13 -37.25
#